data_203b034907f3764440b50cd189fd97b4
#
_entry.id   203b034907f3764440b50cd189fd97b4
#
_cell.length_a   1.000
_cell.length_b   1.000
_cell.length_c   1.000
_cell.angle_alpha   90.00
_cell.angle_beta   90.00
_cell.angle_gamma   90.00
#
_symmetry.space_group_name_H-M   'P 1'
#
loop_
_entity.id
_entity.type
_entity.pdbx_description
1 polymer ?
#
loop_
_entity_poly.entity_id
_entity_poly.type
_entity_poly.pdbx_seq_one_letter_code
_entity_poly.pdbx_strand_id
1 'polypeptide(L)'
;MNITQLKLDNFCQFKEAILDLAHCNIIYGPNGAGKSTILEAVRVLLCADGDKPGVMRSDIRTGEKKYEIAYMAEDLTEVVRLQTMANNRLTIGGEHTSAEAYWKWLKGFGLNHMTKFMLNPMLFPSLPADEQRTILFPFLGIAFTHNVIMSKLPKFMGTFKPAAYSEIVKEFEARKGDDYFAKVEAAAIEERVIAKRNLKHLEAEKPEVVEIPNGIPMEKQKDVENLLSTLQNERERLIGDRGENRGEKKGRIMAEIGMKKTAIDRMEADLKAENESAENIKKADVQAIETEIENLTKEIESFRSEAAKNGKPGEFSAEQLKKMADRIAVGSCGCYAMAKCDREIVLGFLRGEQERIKPNMALNEKIADRKMRIRAKRQKIGSAGSAEVREQHRAEVRKRIADGKEEVGALEKEAAGIAYIKEEEDTINDEIAAVEERISLGKKIVDAMKRFNEEAEKDQERKAKIKEVKQSIEMSDLIAKAFGADGIKASIMADGLGPFLEKVQEAMAALLPGFVVGYGGEGFTFRKDGAPYAFGRLSHTEQMRAGIALCHAVNAFVKIGILAVDEAQAFDYESRALVSGYIAEAISAGIYDTVFLILSVPAEGLEPHPLVNTDYAVFRVACESGVATIEKMVGEKVEI
;
A
#
# COMPACT_ATOMS: atom_id res chain seq x y z
N MET A 1 -3.71 -42.11 2.39
CA MET A 1 -2.62 -43.11 2.25
C MET A 1 -2.77 -44.14 3.36
N ASN A 2 -3.13 -45.36 3.02
CA ASN A 2 -3.25 -46.42 4.00
C ASN A 2 -1.91 -47.12 4.21
N ILE A 3 -1.48 -47.24 5.47
CA ILE A 3 -0.26 -47.93 5.86
C ILE A 3 -0.67 -49.31 6.35
N THR A 4 -0.20 -50.35 5.68
CA THR A 4 -0.59 -51.74 6.00
C THR A 4 0.43 -52.43 6.91
N GLN A 5 1.67 -52.00 6.91
CA GLN A 5 2.69 -52.57 7.80
C GLN A 5 3.72 -51.48 8.19
N LEU A 6 4.19 -51.55 9.44
CA LEU A 6 5.30 -50.74 9.97
C LEU A 6 6.39 -51.69 10.51
N LYS A 7 7.63 -51.48 10.09
CA LYS A 7 8.81 -52.22 10.56
C LYS A 7 9.76 -51.29 11.29
N LEU A 8 10.29 -51.74 12.41
CA LEU A 8 11.27 -51.03 13.19
C LEU A 8 12.45 -51.98 13.43
N ASP A 9 13.66 -51.55 13.09
CA ASP A 9 14.91 -52.26 13.38
C ASP A 9 15.91 -51.32 14.05
N ASN A 10 16.34 -51.64 15.25
CA ASN A 10 17.25 -50.88 16.10
C ASN A 10 16.82 -49.40 16.31
N PHE A 11 15.50 -49.17 16.38
CA PHE A 11 14.92 -47.86 16.58
C PHE A 11 14.54 -47.63 18.04
N CYS A 12 15.22 -46.71 18.71
CA CYS A 12 15.05 -46.39 20.13
C CYS A 12 15.15 -47.65 20.99
N GLN A 13 14.05 -48.09 21.60
CA GLN A 13 13.98 -49.27 22.47
C GLN A 13 13.74 -50.57 21.68
N PHE A 14 13.28 -50.48 20.44
CA PHE A 14 12.97 -51.65 19.61
C PHE A 14 14.24 -52.19 18.96
N LYS A 15 14.53 -53.49 19.21
CA LYS A 15 15.55 -54.22 18.46
C LYS A 15 15.01 -54.62 17.08
N GLU A 16 13.82 -55.19 17.07
CA GLU A 16 13.08 -55.56 15.87
C GLU A 16 11.60 -55.60 16.23
N ALA A 17 10.78 -54.99 15.38
CA ALA A 17 9.33 -55.03 15.52
C ALA A 17 8.66 -54.92 14.12
N ILE A 18 7.60 -55.70 13.94
CA ILE A 18 6.75 -55.64 12.75
C ILE A 18 5.29 -55.52 13.23
N LEU A 19 4.60 -54.50 12.74
CA LEU A 19 3.20 -54.26 13.00
C LEU A 19 2.43 -54.37 11.70
N ASP A 20 1.55 -55.39 11.60
CA ASP A 20 0.57 -55.49 10.52
C ASP A 20 -0.64 -54.63 10.93
N LEU A 21 -0.72 -53.47 10.32
CA LEU A 21 -1.67 -52.43 10.68
C LEU A 21 -3.04 -52.67 10.04
N ALA A 22 -4.05 -52.20 10.73
CA ALA A 22 -5.42 -52.06 10.25
C ALA A 22 -5.77 -50.59 10.07
N HIS A 23 -7.01 -50.27 9.70
CA HIS A 23 -7.47 -48.88 9.68
C HIS A 23 -7.43 -48.20 11.06
N CYS A 24 -7.73 -48.95 12.12
CA CYS A 24 -7.57 -48.49 13.50
C CYS A 24 -6.58 -49.37 14.25
N ASN A 25 -5.57 -48.78 14.86
CA ASN A 25 -4.50 -49.48 15.56
C ASN A 25 -4.47 -49.05 17.02
N ILE A 26 -4.85 -49.94 17.91
CA ILE A 26 -4.82 -49.71 19.34
C ILE A 26 -3.50 -50.25 19.89
N ILE A 27 -2.68 -49.37 20.46
CA ILE A 27 -1.38 -49.71 21.01
C ILE A 27 -1.41 -49.45 22.50
N TYR A 28 -1.22 -50.47 23.29
CA TYR A 28 -1.29 -50.35 24.72
C TYR A 28 -0.10 -51.00 25.43
N GLY A 29 0.15 -50.59 26.67
CA GLY A 29 1.20 -51.13 27.51
C GLY A 29 1.61 -50.15 28.62
N PRO A 30 2.51 -50.53 29.51
CA PRO A 30 2.94 -49.67 30.62
C PRO A 30 3.68 -48.43 30.14
N ASN A 31 3.79 -47.42 31.03
CA ASN A 31 4.58 -46.23 30.74
C ASN A 31 6.05 -46.61 30.51
N GLY A 32 6.69 -45.96 29.51
CA GLY A 32 8.07 -46.25 29.14
C GLY A 32 8.26 -47.50 28.28
N ALA A 33 7.20 -48.24 27.91
CA ALA A 33 7.31 -49.44 27.08
C ALA A 33 7.72 -49.19 25.64
N GLY A 34 7.64 -47.95 25.15
CA GLY A 34 7.98 -47.62 23.74
C GLY A 34 6.79 -47.31 22.85
N LYS A 35 5.58 -47.17 23.39
CA LYS A 35 4.36 -46.87 22.62
C LYS A 35 4.48 -45.61 21.80
N SER A 36 4.89 -44.48 22.41
CA SER A 36 5.07 -43.21 21.68
C SER A 36 6.24 -43.25 20.70
N THR A 37 7.18 -44.20 20.87
CA THR A 37 8.28 -44.47 19.92
C THR A 37 7.74 -44.98 18.59
N ILE A 38 6.61 -45.70 18.58
CA ILE A 38 5.95 -46.14 17.35
C ILE A 38 5.41 -44.93 16.56
N LEU A 39 4.79 -43.98 17.25
CA LEU A 39 4.36 -42.74 16.63
C LEU A 39 5.54 -41.90 16.14
N GLU A 40 6.66 -41.91 16.88
CA GLU A 40 7.85 -41.21 16.44
C GLU A 40 8.41 -41.83 15.15
N ALA A 41 8.41 -43.14 14.98
CA ALA A 41 8.78 -43.79 13.73
C ALA A 41 7.85 -43.36 12.57
N VAL A 42 6.53 -43.32 12.80
CA VAL A 42 5.56 -42.81 11.82
C VAL A 42 5.83 -41.34 11.49
N ARG A 43 6.13 -40.50 12.50
CA ARG A 43 6.46 -39.09 12.33
C ARG A 43 7.74 -38.92 11.49
N VAL A 44 8.78 -39.66 11.79
CA VAL A 44 10.08 -39.63 11.06
C VAL A 44 9.89 -40.05 9.59
N LEU A 45 8.99 -40.96 9.31
CA LEU A 45 8.67 -41.41 7.95
C LEU A 45 7.79 -40.43 7.18
N LEU A 46 6.80 -39.78 7.84
CA LEU A 46 5.75 -39.04 7.14
C LEU A 46 5.87 -37.52 7.23
N CYS A 47 6.74 -36.99 8.09
CA CYS A 47 6.87 -35.55 8.29
C CYS A 47 8.25 -35.03 7.83
N ALA A 48 8.25 -33.95 7.06
CA ALA A 48 9.49 -33.30 6.58
C ALA A 48 10.38 -32.77 7.73
N ASP A 49 9.78 -32.38 8.86
CA ASP A 49 10.50 -31.87 10.02
C ASP A 49 11.40 -32.93 10.69
N GLY A 50 11.21 -34.22 10.36
CA GLY A 50 12.04 -35.35 10.78
C GLY A 50 13.43 -35.41 10.16
N ASP A 51 13.73 -34.54 9.17
CA ASP A 51 15.00 -34.56 8.45
C ASP A 51 16.14 -33.76 9.12
N LYS A 52 16.03 -33.44 10.39
CA LYS A 52 17.16 -32.85 11.15
C LYS A 52 18.14 -33.95 11.55
N PRO A 53 19.34 -34.03 10.93
CA PRO A 53 20.26 -35.16 11.13
C PRO A 53 20.67 -35.43 12.58
N GLY A 54 20.61 -34.39 13.41
CA GLY A 54 20.96 -34.49 14.86
C GLY A 54 19.93 -35.23 15.70
N VAL A 55 18.62 -35.03 15.38
CA VAL A 55 17.50 -35.68 16.12
C VAL A 55 17.44 -37.16 15.76
N MET A 56 17.53 -37.48 14.48
CA MET A 56 17.45 -38.87 14.02
C MET A 56 18.58 -39.80 14.50
N ARG A 57 19.76 -39.25 14.83
CA ARG A 57 20.86 -40.02 15.39
C ARG A 57 20.61 -40.46 16.85
N SER A 58 19.85 -39.68 17.59
CA SER A 58 19.43 -40.01 18.96
C SER A 58 18.48 -41.21 18.99
N ASP A 59 17.83 -41.50 17.87
CA ASP A 59 16.86 -42.58 17.74
C ASP A 59 17.52 -43.95 17.46
N ILE A 60 18.83 -43.95 17.18
CA ILE A 60 19.59 -45.19 17.04
C ILE A 60 19.67 -45.87 18.42
N ARG A 61 19.25 -47.11 18.47
CA ARG A 61 19.27 -47.90 19.72
C ARG A 61 20.66 -47.94 20.34
N THR A 62 20.73 -47.78 21.65
CA THR A 62 22.00 -47.77 22.36
C THR A 62 22.81 -49.05 22.06
N GLY A 63 24.06 -48.85 21.64
CA GLY A 63 24.96 -49.93 21.24
C GLY A 63 24.94 -50.30 19.77
N GLU A 64 23.96 -49.79 19.02
CA GLU A 64 23.85 -50.04 17.58
C GLU A 64 24.47 -48.90 16.74
N LYS A 65 24.75 -49.18 15.46
CA LYS A 65 25.37 -48.23 14.54
C LYS A 65 24.38 -47.57 13.57
N LYS A 66 23.20 -48.16 13.46
CA LYS A 66 22.14 -47.73 12.52
C LYS A 66 20.79 -48.16 13.06
N TYR A 67 19.76 -47.47 12.60
CA TYR A 67 18.41 -48.01 12.62
C TYR A 67 17.84 -48.06 11.19
N GLU A 68 16.85 -48.90 11.02
CA GLU A 68 16.01 -48.95 9.81
C GLU A 68 14.54 -48.93 10.23
N ILE A 69 13.78 -48.02 9.63
CA ILE A 69 12.33 -47.98 9.77
C ILE A 69 11.72 -48.03 8.39
N ALA A 70 10.67 -48.80 8.25
CA ALA A 70 9.97 -48.95 6.98
C ALA A 70 8.46 -49.02 7.18
N TYR A 71 7.74 -48.59 6.18
CA TYR A 71 6.32 -48.88 6.09
C TYR A 71 5.97 -49.45 4.70
N MET A 72 4.91 -50.25 4.67
CA MET A 72 4.28 -50.74 3.46
C MET A 72 2.98 -49.97 3.24
N ALA A 73 2.82 -49.37 2.07
CA ALA A 73 1.54 -48.79 1.68
C ALA A 73 0.59 -49.86 1.12
N GLU A 74 -0.68 -49.53 0.95
CA GLU A 74 -1.73 -50.47 0.46
C GLU A 74 -1.42 -51.00 -0.94
N ASP A 75 -0.76 -50.22 -1.79
CA ASP A 75 -0.29 -50.60 -3.12
C ASP A 75 0.97 -51.47 -3.12
N LEU A 76 1.37 -51.96 -1.96
CA LEU A 76 2.59 -52.75 -1.72
C LEU A 76 3.90 -51.97 -1.97
N THR A 77 3.85 -50.68 -2.06
CA THR A 77 5.06 -49.84 -2.11
C THR A 77 5.72 -49.81 -0.73
N GLU A 78 6.91 -50.37 -0.64
CA GLU A 78 7.73 -50.30 0.59
C GLU A 78 8.54 -49.02 0.60
N VAL A 79 8.49 -48.29 1.70
CA VAL A 79 9.30 -47.11 1.98
C VAL A 79 10.21 -47.40 3.15
N VAL A 80 11.51 -47.23 2.92
CA VAL A 80 12.51 -47.51 3.95
C VAL A 80 13.36 -46.29 4.23
N ARG A 81 13.53 -45.98 5.51
CA ARG A 81 14.51 -44.99 5.97
C ARG A 81 15.56 -45.71 6.81
N LEU A 82 16.80 -45.64 6.35
CA LEU A 82 17.96 -46.13 7.07
C LEU A 82 18.79 -44.96 7.56
N GLN A 83 19.02 -44.85 8.83
CA GLN A 83 19.85 -43.84 9.47
C GLN A 83 21.09 -44.50 10.11
N THR A 84 22.24 -43.96 9.77
CA THR A 84 23.51 -44.27 10.43
C THR A 84 24.06 -43.05 11.18
N MET A 85 25.12 -43.18 11.92
CA MET A 85 25.80 -42.02 12.52
C MET A 85 26.33 -41.02 11.51
N ALA A 86 26.57 -41.42 10.26
CA ALA A 86 27.11 -40.55 9.21
C ALA A 86 26.08 -40.15 8.16
N ASN A 87 25.18 -41.05 7.77
CA ASN A 87 24.31 -40.89 6.60
C ASN A 87 22.85 -41.25 6.88
N ASN A 88 21.96 -40.61 6.14
CA ASN A 88 20.56 -40.97 6.02
C ASN A 88 20.29 -41.44 4.59
N ARG A 89 19.61 -42.57 4.42
CA ARG A 89 19.21 -43.12 3.14
C ARG A 89 17.71 -43.39 3.11
N LEU A 90 17.08 -42.91 2.07
CA LEU A 90 15.68 -43.12 1.80
C LEU A 90 15.50 -43.95 0.55
N THR A 91 14.58 -44.93 0.57
CA THR A 91 14.21 -45.71 -0.61
C THR A 91 12.69 -45.79 -0.73
N ILE A 92 12.19 -45.82 -1.96
CA ILE A 92 10.78 -46.06 -2.30
C ILE A 92 10.78 -47.21 -3.31
N GLY A 93 10.05 -48.29 -3.01
CA GLY A 93 10.02 -49.47 -3.88
C GLY A 93 11.40 -50.07 -4.13
N GLY A 94 12.32 -49.96 -3.19
CA GLY A 94 13.71 -50.43 -3.32
C GLY A 94 14.68 -49.46 -4.02
N GLU A 95 14.19 -48.39 -4.64
CA GLU A 95 15.02 -47.39 -5.30
C GLU A 95 15.42 -46.24 -4.37
N HIS A 96 16.69 -45.81 -4.44
CA HIS A 96 17.19 -44.70 -3.64
C HIS A 96 16.55 -43.38 -4.08
N THR A 97 16.08 -42.58 -3.12
CA THR A 97 15.48 -41.29 -3.39
C THR A 97 16.15 -40.18 -2.54
N SER A 98 16.11 -38.94 -3.04
CA SER A 98 16.51 -37.77 -2.24
C SER A 98 15.38 -37.38 -1.26
N ALA A 99 15.73 -36.65 -0.21
CA ALA A 99 14.73 -36.14 0.73
C ALA A 99 13.68 -35.24 0.04
N GLU A 100 14.09 -34.43 -0.92
CA GLU A 100 13.21 -33.57 -1.72
C GLU A 100 12.23 -34.40 -2.58
N ALA A 101 12.75 -35.42 -3.30
CA ALA A 101 11.91 -36.30 -4.13
C ALA A 101 10.96 -37.12 -3.26
N TYR A 102 11.44 -37.60 -2.12
CA TYR A 102 10.59 -38.29 -1.13
C TYR A 102 9.44 -37.40 -0.64
N TRP A 103 9.77 -36.16 -0.24
CA TRP A 103 8.76 -35.21 0.19
C TRP A 103 7.76 -34.85 -0.91
N LYS A 104 8.20 -34.71 -2.16
CA LYS A 104 7.33 -34.51 -3.31
C LYS A 104 6.40 -35.71 -3.53
N TRP A 105 6.91 -36.92 -3.35
CA TRP A 105 6.13 -38.15 -3.45
C TRP A 105 5.06 -38.22 -2.35
N LEU A 106 5.40 -37.93 -1.10
CA LEU A 106 4.46 -37.85 0.02
C LEU A 106 3.33 -36.82 -0.22
N LYS A 107 3.68 -35.67 -0.80
CA LYS A 107 2.68 -34.65 -1.18
C LYS A 107 1.64 -35.21 -2.19
N GLY A 108 2.00 -36.14 -3.03
CA GLY A 108 1.08 -36.80 -3.94
C GLY A 108 -0.04 -37.55 -3.21
N PHE A 109 0.17 -37.96 -1.97
CA PHE A 109 -0.81 -38.59 -1.09
C PHE A 109 -1.52 -37.61 -0.13
N GLY A 110 -1.38 -36.30 -0.33
CA GLY A 110 -1.96 -35.27 0.53
C GLY A 110 -1.14 -34.94 1.78
N LEU A 111 -0.03 -35.64 2.03
CA LEU A 111 0.83 -35.36 3.17
C LEU A 111 1.54 -34.01 3.00
N ASN A 112 1.52 -33.20 4.03
CA ASN A 112 2.07 -31.86 4.01
C ASN A 112 2.55 -31.44 5.42
N HIS A 113 2.89 -30.17 5.59
CA HIS A 113 3.31 -29.64 6.90
C HIS A 113 2.26 -29.76 8.01
N MET A 114 0.98 -30.05 7.67
CA MET A 114 -0.08 -30.30 8.64
C MET A 114 -0.04 -31.75 9.18
N THR A 115 0.65 -32.66 8.51
CA THR A 115 0.71 -34.10 8.89
C THR A 115 1.21 -34.30 10.31
N LYS A 116 2.19 -33.51 10.78
CA LYS A 116 2.71 -33.58 12.15
C LYS A 116 1.65 -33.30 13.23
N PHE A 117 0.67 -32.46 12.89
CA PHE A 117 -0.43 -32.14 13.80
C PHE A 117 -1.50 -33.24 13.82
N MET A 118 -1.64 -33.97 12.72
CA MET A 118 -2.47 -35.16 12.68
C MET A 118 -1.92 -36.29 13.58
N LEU A 119 -0.60 -36.33 13.74
CA LEU A 119 0.10 -37.26 14.62
C LEU A 119 0.21 -36.78 16.08
N ASN A 120 -0.15 -35.52 16.33
CA ASN A 120 -0.31 -34.96 17.66
C ASN A 120 -1.36 -33.84 17.63
N PRO A 121 -2.64 -34.19 17.81
CA PRO A 121 -3.75 -33.24 17.67
C PRO A 121 -3.69 -32.02 18.61
N MET A 122 -3.06 -32.15 19.78
CA MET A 122 -2.94 -31.03 20.72
C MET A 122 -1.84 -30.03 20.33
N LEU A 123 -0.92 -30.43 19.46
CA LEU A 123 0.27 -29.61 19.14
C LEU A 123 -0.13 -28.30 18.42
N PHE A 124 -0.98 -28.37 17.39
CA PHE A 124 -1.33 -27.20 16.60
C PHE A 124 -2.06 -26.11 17.40
N PRO A 125 -3.13 -26.42 18.13
CA PRO A 125 -3.85 -25.40 18.89
C PRO A 125 -3.07 -24.89 20.12
N SER A 126 -2.02 -25.60 20.57
CA SER A 126 -1.14 -25.15 21.66
C SER A 126 -0.04 -24.18 21.22
N LEU A 127 0.19 -24.03 19.90
CA LEU A 127 1.18 -23.08 19.38
C LEU A 127 0.76 -21.64 19.69
N PRO A 128 1.72 -20.70 19.81
CA PRO A 128 1.42 -19.28 19.84
C PRO A 128 0.58 -18.85 18.64
N ALA A 129 -0.31 -17.88 18.83
CA ALA A 129 -1.24 -17.44 17.76
C ALA A 129 -0.54 -17.05 16.45
N ASP A 130 0.64 -16.45 16.52
CA ASP A 130 1.41 -16.06 15.32
C ASP A 130 1.95 -17.27 14.55
N GLU A 131 2.36 -18.31 15.27
CA GLU A 131 2.77 -19.58 14.65
C GLU A 131 1.57 -20.30 14.03
N GLN A 132 0.43 -20.33 14.73
CA GLN A 132 -0.81 -20.86 14.18
C GLN A 132 -1.17 -20.15 12.85
N ARG A 133 -1.08 -18.81 12.80
CA ARG A 133 -1.33 -18.03 11.57
C ARG A 133 -0.37 -18.38 10.44
N THR A 134 0.92 -18.45 10.77
CA THR A 134 1.97 -18.76 9.80
C THR A 134 1.74 -20.12 9.12
N ILE A 135 1.13 -21.06 9.83
CA ILE A 135 0.83 -22.40 9.32
C ILE A 135 -0.53 -22.45 8.65
N LEU A 136 -1.57 -21.94 9.32
CA LEU A 136 -2.97 -22.08 8.89
C LEU A 136 -3.32 -21.22 7.67
N PHE A 137 -2.84 -19.99 7.61
CA PHE A 137 -3.21 -19.08 6.54
C PHE A 137 -2.71 -19.54 5.16
N PRO A 138 -1.44 -19.93 4.97
CA PRO A 138 -1.01 -20.53 3.72
C PRO A 138 -1.75 -21.83 3.39
N PHE A 139 -2.05 -22.64 4.40
CA PHE A 139 -2.79 -23.89 4.24
C PHE A 139 -4.21 -23.64 3.68
N LEU A 140 -4.91 -22.64 4.18
CA LEU A 140 -6.24 -22.24 3.71
C LEU A 140 -6.22 -21.30 2.51
N GLY A 141 -5.04 -20.98 1.97
CA GLY A 141 -4.92 -20.04 0.87
C GLY A 141 -5.23 -18.59 1.27
N ILE A 142 -5.22 -18.29 2.58
CA ILE A 142 -5.45 -16.93 3.08
C ILE A 142 -4.20 -16.11 2.82
N ALA A 143 -4.30 -15.16 1.90
CA ALA A 143 -3.19 -14.28 1.54
C ALA A 143 -3.66 -12.82 1.52
N PHE A 144 -2.88 -11.97 2.13
CA PHE A 144 -3.08 -10.51 2.12
C PHE A 144 -2.35 -9.90 0.92
N THR A 145 -2.68 -10.36 -0.29
CA THR A 145 -2.10 -9.81 -1.52
C THR A 145 -2.85 -8.57 -1.95
N HIS A 146 -2.17 -7.69 -2.69
CA HIS A 146 -2.78 -6.50 -3.28
C HIS A 146 -4.09 -6.80 -3.99
N ASN A 147 -4.11 -7.82 -4.86
CA ASN A 147 -5.31 -8.20 -5.62
C ASN A 147 -6.48 -8.59 -4.72
N VAL A 148 -6.22 -9.33 -3.65
CA VAL A 148 -7.25 -9.74 -2.69
C VAL A 148 -7.77 -8.52 -1.92
N ILE A 149 -6.90 -7.63 -1.46
CA ILE A 149 -7.28 -6.39 -0.78
C ILE A 149 -8.13 -5.53 -1.71
N MET A 150 -7.69 -5.31 -2.95
CA MET A 150 -8.42 -4.52 -3.94
C MET A 150 -9.78 -5.12 -4.31
N SER A 151 -9.92 -6.43 -4.31
CA SER A 151 -11.22 -7.09 -4.54
C SER A 151 -12.24 -6.86 -3.42
N LYS A 152 -11.77 -6.66 -2.19
CA LYS A 152 -12.62 -6.43 -1.01
C LYS A 152 -12.90 -4.95 -0.75
N LEU A 153 -11.96 -4.08 -1.12
CA LEU A 153 -12.01 -2.65 -0.85
C LEU A 153 -13.32 -1.97 -1.30
N PRO A 154 -13.91 -2.28 -2.47
CA PRO A 154 -15.17 -1.66 -2.90
C PRO A 154 -16.34 -1.85 -1.93
N LYS A 155 -16.36 -2.93 -1.16
CA LYS A 155 -17.42 -3.18 -0.15
C LYS A 155 -17.41 -2.14 0.98
N PHE A 156 -16.25 -1.52 1.24
CA PHE A 156 -16.05 -0.57 2.32
C PHE A 156 -16.07 0.89 1.84
N MET A 157 -15.83 1.14 0.54
CA MET A 157 -15.63 2.47 0.00
C MET A 157 -16.90 3.16 -0.52
N GLY A 158 -18.05 2.50 -0.45
CA GLY A 158 -19.34 3.08 -0.84
C GLY A 158 -19.38 3.58 -2.28
N THR A 159 -19.64 4.87 -2.48
CA THR A 159 -19.78 5.50 -3.80
C THR A 159 -18.47 5.99 -4.41
N PHE A 160 -17.35 5.91 -3.69
CA PHE A 160 -16.06 6.35 -4.20
C PHE A 160 -15.55 5.44 -5.32
N LYS A 161 -14.99 6.05 -6.37
CA LYS A 161 -14.47 5.31 -7.52
C LYS A 161 -13.15 4.61 -7.16
N PRO A 162 -12.87 3.41 -7.70
CA PRO A 162 -11.64 2.66 -7.45
C PRO A 162 -10.35 3.44 -7.69
N ALA A 163 -10.33 4.34 -8.68
CA ALA A 163 -9.16 5.16 -8.97
C ALA A 163 -8.73 6.09 -7.82
N ALA A 164 -9.68 6.56 -7.00
CA ALA A 164 -9.39 7.49 -5.91
C ALA A 164 -8.58 6.85 -4.78
N TYR A 165 -8.66 5.52 -4.59
CA TYR A 165 -7.94 4.81 -3.53
C TYR A 165 -6.83 3.89 -4.04
N SER A 166 -6.71 3.71 -5.36
CA SER A 166 -5.63 2.89 -5.94
C SER A 166 -4.25 3.48 -5.65
N GLU A 167 -4.11 4.80 -5.57
CA GLU A 167 -2.85 5.46 -5.23
C GLU A 167 -2.45 5.24 -3.76
N ILE A 168 -3.42 5.36 -2.85
CA ILE A 168 -3.20 5.11 -1.41
C ILE A 168 -2.73 3.66 -1.20
N VAL A 169 -3.34 2.71 -1.89
CA VAL A 169 -2.96 1.30 -1.80
C VAL A 169 -1.60 1.04 -2.46
N LYS A 170 -1.28 1.69 -3.57
CA LYS A 170 0.03 1.58 -4.24
C LYS A 170 1.20 2.06 -3.40
N GLU A 171 1.05 3.14 -2.65
CA GLU A 171 2.09 3.62 -1.74
C GLU A 171 2.48 2.59 -0.68
N PHE A 172 1.58 1.68 -0.35
CA PHE A 172 1.75 0.67 0.67
C PHE A 172 2.15 -0.71 0.13
N GLU A 173 2.12 -0.94 -1.20
CA GLU A 173 2.55 -2.21 -1.82
C GLU A 173 3.99 -2.63 -1.48
N ALA A 174 4.86 -1.66 -1.19
CA ALA A 174 6.24 -1.91 -0.79
C ALA A 174 6.39 -2.45 0.64
N ARG A 175 5.32 -2.53 1.42
CA ARG A 175 5.35 -2.89 2.85
C ARG A 175 4.63 -4.21 3.08
N LYS A 176 5.36 -5.31 3.05
CA LYS A 176 4.83 -6.65 3.37
C LYS A 176 4.71 -6.83 4.89
N GLY A 177 3.59 -7.39 5.36
CA GLY A 177 3.40 -7.84 6.74
C GLY A 177 2.13 -7.32 7.42
N ASP A 178 1.87 -7.81 8.62
CA ASP A 178 0.70 -7.45 9.46
C ASP A 178 0.60 -5.95 9.76
N ASP A 179 1.74 -5.27 9.82
CA ASP A 179 1.86 -3.81 9.96
C ASP A 179 1.24 -2.99 8.82
N TYR A 180 0.96 -3.62 7.67
CA TYR A 180 0.41 -2.93 6.51
C TYR A 180 -0.95 -2.30 6.83
N PHE A 181 -1.86 -3.09 7.39
CA PHE A 181 -3.22 -2.60 7.71
C PHE A 181 -3.18 -1.48 8.75
N ALA A 182 -2.43 -1.66 9.83
CA ALA A 182 -2.29 -0.65 10.88
C ALA A 182 -1.67 0.65 10.37
N LYS A 183 -0.72 0.58 9.44
CA LYS A 183 -0.09 1.76 8.85
C LYS A 183 -1.01 2.52 7.91
N VAL A 184 -1.82 1.81 7.10
CA VAL A 184 -2.82 2.46 6.23
C VAL A 184 -3.90 3.11 7.08
N GLU A 185 -4.40 2.42 8.10
CA GLU A 185 -5.38 2.97 9.04
C GLU A 185 -4.84 4.23 9.73
N ALA A 186 -3.63 4.17 10.29
CA ALA A 186 -3.00 5.31 10.95
C ALA A 186 -2.79 6.50 10.01
N ALA A 187 -2.32 6.27 8.78
CA ALA A 187 -2.17 7.32 7.77
C ALA A 187 -3.50 7.97 7.41
N ALA A 188 -4.56 7.18 7.22
CA ALA A 188 -5.90 7.70 6.94
C ALA A 188 -6.46 8.52 8.12
N ILE A 189 -6.21 8.09 9.35
CA ILE A 189 -6.59 8.85 10.56
C ILE A 189 -5.84 10.17 10.61
N GLU A 190 -4.54 10.18 10.32
CA GLU A 190 -3.71 11.39 10.31
C GLU A 190 -4.18 12.38 9.23
N GLU A 191 -4.39 11.91 8.00
CA GLU A 191 -4.95 12.73 6.91
C GLU A 191 -6.30 13.33 7.29
N ARG A 192 -7.18 12.53 7.90
CA ARG A 192 -8.47 13.02 8.39
C ARG A 192 -8.32 14.14 9.42
N VAL A 193 -7.35 14.02 10.34
CA VAL A 193 -7.10 15.05 11.37
C VAL A 193 -6.61 16.34 10.73
N ILE A 194 -5.70 16.25 9.76
CA ILE A 194 -5.19 17.39 8.99
C ILE A 194 -6.34 18.03 8.19
N ALA A 195 -7.14 17.24 7.48
CA ALA A 195 -8.26 17.72 6.69
C ALA A 195 -9.32 18.40 7.57
N LYS A 196 -9.65 17.86 8.74
CA LYS A 196 -10.57 18.49 9.70
C LYS A 196 -10.05 19.83 10.23
N ARG A 197 -8.73 19.94 10.43
CA ARG A 197 -8.12 21.23 10.82
C ARG A 197 -8.23 22.24 9.69
N ASN A 198 -7.92 21.83 8.44
CA ASN A 198 -8.06 22.67 7.26
C ASN A 198 -9.51 23.10 7.03
N LEU A 199 -10.47 22.19 7.20
CA LEU A 199 -11.89 22.48 7.11
C LEU A 199 -12.30 23.56 8.11
N LYS A 200 -11.87 23.43 9.37
CA LYS A 200 -12.15 24.41 10.41
C LYS A 200 -11.58 25.80 10.08
N HIS A 201 -10.39 25.85 9.47
CA HIS A 201 -9.80 27.11 8.96
C HIS A 201 -10.66 27.72 7.86
N LEU A 202 -10.97 26.92 6.83
CA LEU A 202 -11.78 27.37 5.70
C LEU A 202 -13.22 27.80 6.12
N GLU A 203 -13.81 27.13 7.11
CA GLU A 203 -15.14 27.48 7.65
C GLU A 203 -15.09 28.72 8.55
N ALA A 204 -13.94 29.01 9.17
CA ALA A 204 -13.73 30.20 9.99
C ALA A 204 -13.46 31.47 9.14
N GLU A 205 -12.93 31.32 7.95
CA GLU A 205 -12.75 32.40 6.98
C GLU A 205 -14.11 32.85 6.48
N LYS A 206 -14.57 34.02 6.95
CA LYS A 206 -15.82 34.64 6.47
C LYS A 206 -15.48 35.59 5.33
N PRO A 207 -16.26 35.60 4.24
CA PRO A 207 -16.09 36.60 3.20
C PRO A 207 -16.30 38.00 3.80
N GLU A 208 -15.54 38.95 3.31
CA GLU A 208 -15.74 40.36 3.69
C GLU A 208 -17.11 40.80 3.16
N VAL A 209 -17.88 41.41 4.06
CA VAL A 209 -19.19 41.99 3.67
C VAL A 209 -18.93 43.32 3.00
N VAL A 210 -18.95 43.34 1.67
CA VAL A 210 -18.80 44.56 0.88
C VAL A 210 -20.16 45.21 0.71
N GLU A 211 -20.39 46.37 1.34
CA GLU A 211 -21.59 47.15 1.13
C GLU A 211 -21.44 48.06 -0.08
N ILE A 212 -22.36 47.96 -1.03
CA ILE A 212 -22.43 48.85 -2.17
C ILE A 212 -23.15 50.13 -1.75
N PRO A 213 -22.53 51.32 -1.90
CA PRO A 213 -23.16 52.57 -1.58
C PRO A 213 -24.52 52.72 -2.29
N ASN A 214 -25.52 53.23 -1.53
CA ASN A 214 -26.91 53.43 -1.99
C ASN A 214 -27.64 52.12 -2.37
N GLY A 215 -27.17 50.94 -2.01
CA GLY A 215 -27.85 49.66 -2.25
C GLY A 215 -28.12 49.35 -3.73
N ILE A 216 -27.25 49.82 -4.63
CA ILE A 216 -27.42 49.62 -6.05
C ILE A 216 -27.18 48.15 -6.40
N PRO A 217 -28.11 47.45 -7.09
CA PRO A 217 -27.94 46.03 -7.45
C PRO A 217 -26.75 45.83 -8.41
N MET A 218 -26.05 44.70 -8.26
CA MET A 218 -24.89 44.34 -9.09
C MET A 218 -25.19 44.28 -10.57
N GLU A 219 -26.42 43.93 -10.95
CA GLU A 219 -26.87 43.84 -12.34
C GLU A 219 -26.77 45.18 -13.07
N LYS A 220 -26.74 46.30 -12.30
CA LYS A 220 -26.59 47.66 -12.85
C LYS A 220 -25.14 48.16 -12.94
N GLN A 221 -24.13 47.29 -12.72
CA GLN A 221 -22.73 47.69 -12.80
C GLN A 221 -22.38 48.41 -14.10
N LYS A 222 -22.81 47.83 -15.26
CA LYS A 222 -22.59 48.43 -16.57
C LYS A 222 -23.29 49.77 -16.73
N ASP A 223 -24.47 49.92 -16.15
CA ASP A 223 -25.22 51.18 -16.21
C ASP A 223 -24.49 52.27 -15.39
N VAL A 224 -23.95 51.91 -14.23
CA VAL A 224 -23.13 52.81 -13.41
C VAL A 224 -21.84 53.20 -14.10
N GLU A 225 -21.14 52.24 -14.72
CA GLU A 225 -19.93 52.49 -15.51
C GLU A 225 -20.20 53.40 -16.71
N ASN A 226 -21.30 53.18 -17.45
CA ASN A 226 -21.74 54.02 -18.55
C ASN A 226 -22.10 55.43 -18.06
N LEU A 227 -22.84 55.54 -16.95
CA LEU A 227 -23.17 56.81 -16.36
C LEU A 227 -21.91 57.58 -15.92
N LEU A 228 -20.93 56.84 -15.31
CA LEU A 228 -19.65 57.40 -14.91
C LEU A 228 -18.89 57.98 -16.13
N SER A 229 -18.82 57.22 -17.21
CA SER A 229 -18.23 57.69 -18.47
C SER A 229 -18.95 58.90 -19.03
N THR A 230 -20.29 58.92 -18.99
CA THR A 230 -21.09 60.08 -19.43
C THR A 230 -20.80 61.31 -18.59
N LEU A 231 -20.75 61.15 -17.25
CA LEU A 231 -20.42 62.26 -16.35
C LEU A 231 -18.97 62.75 -16.52
N GLN A 232 -18.03 61.86 -16.83
CA GLN A 232 -16.66 62.27 -17.15
C GLN A 232 -16.61 63.09 -18.43
N ASN A 233 -17.33 62.68 -19.47
CA ASN A 233 -17.44 63.47 -20.71
C ASN A 233 -18.16 64.81 -20.50
N GLU A 234 -19.21 64.84 -19.66
CA GLU A 234 -19.89 66.07 -19.26
C GLU A 234 -19.00 67.01 -18.51
N ARG A 235 -18.19 66.48 -17.56
CA ARG A 235 -17.17 67.25 -16.85
C ARG A 235 -16.14 67.83 -17.80
N GLU A 236 -15.64 67.05 -18.77
CA GLU A 236 -14.70 67.51 -19.77
C GLU A 236 -15.30 68.64 -20.65
N ARG A 237 -16.59 68.48 -21.01
CA ARG A 237 -17.32 69.50 -21.76
C ARG A 237 -17.47 70.79 -20.92
N LEU A 238 -17.90 70.68 -19.67
CA LEU A 238 -18.07 71.85 -18.78
C LEU A 238 -16.71 72.56 -18.51
N ILE A 239 -15.63 71.78 -18.43
CA ILE A 239 -14.26 72.34 -18.32
C ILE A 239 -13.86 73.05 -19.63
N GLY A 240 -14.31 72.51 -20.80
CA GLY A 240 -14.09 73.13 -22.10
C GLY A 240 -14.91 74.41 -22.30
N ASP A 241 -16.18 74.34 -21.83
CA ASP A 241 -17.14 75.49 -21.88
C ASP A 241 -16.89 76.48 -20.76
N ARG A 242 -16.18 76.09 -19.71
CA ARG A 242 -15.75 77.00 -18.63
C ARG A 242 -15.10 78.19 -19.33
N GLY A 243 -15.63 79.37 -19.12
CA GLY A 243 -15.14 80.63 -19.66
C GLY A 243 -13.66 80.82 -19.25
N GLU A 244 -12.80 79.93 -19.80
CA GLU A 244 -11.36 80.07 -19.65
C GLU A 244 -10.98 81.47 -20.06
N ASN A 245 -10.47 82.22 -19.08
CA ASN A 245 -9.79 83.45 -19.42
C ASN A 245 -8.92 83.14 -20.63
N ARG A 246 -9.11 83.85 -21.74
CA ARG A 246 -8.35 83.61 -22.97
C ARG A 246 -6.86 83.51 -22.70
N GLY A 247 -6.36 84.09 -21.57
CA GLY A 247 -5.02 83.93 -21.10
C GLY A 247 -4.69 82.56 -20.55
N GLU A 248 -5.58 81.89 -19.79
CA GLU A 248 -5.39 80.52 -19.27
C GLU A 248 -5.56 79.48 -20.38
N LYS A 249 -6.58 79.64 -21.25
CA LYS A 249 -6.74 78.78 -22.42
C LYS A 249 -5.52 78.87 -23.33
N LYS A 250 -5.05 80.14 -23.58
CA LYS A 250 -3.82 80.38 -24.31
C LYS A 250 -2.60 79.80 -23.58
N GLY A 251 -2.54 79.93 -22.25
CA GLY A 251 -1.48 79.32 -21.41
C GLY A 251 -1.47 77.80 -21.47
N ARG A 252 -2.63 77.15 -21.42
CA ARG A 252 -2.72 75.69 -21.55
C ARG A 252 -2.32 75.20 -22.92
N ILE A 253 -2.80 75.85 -23.97
CA ILE A 253 -2.43 75.52 -25.36
C ILE A 253 -0.91 75.72 -25.52
N MET A 254 -0.34 76.78 -24.95
CA MET A 254 1.09 77.01 -24.99
C MET A 254 1.89 75.97 -24.21
N ALA A 255 1.37 75.48 -23.03
CA ALA A 255 1.97 74.42 -22.28
C ALA A 255 1.89 73.06 -23.03
N GLU A 256 0.72 72.77 -23.69
CA GLU A 256 0.56 71.60 -24.56
C GLU A 256 1.50 71.61 -25.74
N ILE A 257 1.62 72.76 -26.39
CA ILE A 257 2.64 73.00 -27.44
C ILE A 257 4.05 72.67 -26.91
N GLY A 258 4.39 73.15 -25.69
CA GLY A 258 5.66 72.87 -25.04
C GLY A 258 5.89 71.38 -24.80
N MET A 259 4.89 70.69 -24.28
CA MET A 259 4.99 69.25 -24.03
C MET A 259 5.10 68.42 -25.33
N LYS A 260 4.29 68.78 -26.35
CA LYS A 260 4.38 68.11 -27.66
C LYS A 260 5.73 68.37 -28.33
N LYS A 261 6.25 69.62 -28.31
CA LYS A 261 7.60 69.92 -28.81
C LYS A 261 8.65 69.10 -28.11
N THR A 262 8.60 69.03 -26.76
CA THR A 262 9.55 68.22 -25.96
C THR A 262 9.46 66.73 -26.31
N ALA A 263 8.24 66.23 -26.55
CA ALA A 263 8.02 64.82 -26.97
C ALA A 263 8.58 64.57 -28.38
N ILE A 264 8.39 65.50 -29.30
CA ILE A 264 8.98 65.45 -30.64
C ILE A 264 10.50 65.46 -30.61
N ASP A 265 11.07 66.36 -29.82
CA ASP A 265 12.56 66.47 -29.63
C ASP A 265 13.13 65.17 -29.07
N ARG A 266 12.41 64.53 -28.11
CA ARG A 266 12.83 63.21 -27.56
C ARG A 266 12.77 62.14 -28.63
N MET A 267 11.65 62.05 -29.40
CA MET A 267 11.55 61.08 -30.46
C MET A 267 12.60 61.29 -31.56
N GLU A 268 12.97 62.53 -31.86
CA GLU A 268 14.05 62.85 -32.78
C GLU A 268 15.42 62.42 -32.23
N ALA A 269 15.65 62.65 -30.93
CA ALA A 269 16.87 62.24 -30.27
C ALA A 269 16.98 60.70 -30.19
N ASP A 270 15.85 60.01 -29.83
CA ASP A 270 15.80 58.56 -29.78
C ASP A 270 16.01 57.93 -31.17
N LEU A 271 15.39 58.50 -32.23
CA LEU A 271 15.60 58.06 -33.60
C LEU A 271 17.06 58.25 -34.05
N LYS A 272 17.73 59.35 -33.60
CA LYS A 272 19.13 59.59 -33.88
C LYS A 272 20.03 58.60 -33.16
N ALA A 273 19.77 58.35 -31.87
CA ALA A 273 20.48 57.34 -31.07
C ALA A 273 20.32 55.93 -31.61
N GLU A 274 19.09 55.57 -32.07
CA GLU A 274 18.80 54.29 -32.70
C GLU A 274 19.52 54.14 -34.06
N ASN A 275 19.71 55.22 -34.81
CA ASN A 275 20.50 55.22 -36.05
C ASN A 275 21.99 55.00 -35.76
N GLU A 276 22.52 55.62 -34.72
CA GLU A 276 23.94 55.47 -34.28
C GLU A 276 24.21 54.07 -33.70
N SER A 277 23.23 53.48 -32.96
CA SER A 277 23.37 52.13 -32.41
C SER A 277 23.21 51.03 -33.49
N ALA A 278 22.45 51.30 -34.55
CA ALA A 278 22.22 50.32 -35.63
C ALA A 278 23.45 50.13 -36.53
N GLU A 279 24.33 51.15 -36.63
CA GLU A 279 25.58 51.02 -37.38
C GLU A 279 26.63 50.13 -36.65
N ASN A 280 26.48 49.93 -35.35
CA ASN A 280 27.43 49.18 -34.54
C ASN A 280 27.15 47.68 -34.39
N ILE A 281 25.93 47.19 -34.82
CA ILE A 281 25.64 45.75 -34.83
C ILE A 281 25.94 45.18 -36.21
N LYS A 282 27.24 44.82 -36.40
CA LYS A 282 27.66 44.16 -37.65
C LYS A 282 27.02 42.77 -37.77
N LYS A 283 26.66 42.37 -39.01
CA LYS A 283 26.23 41.00 -39.36
C LYS A 283 27.13 39.89 -38.78
N ALA A 284 28.41 40.24 -38.54
CA ALA A 284 29.39 39.36 -37.93
C ALA A 284 29.03 38.97 -36.47
N ASP A 285 28.38 39.87 -35.68
CA ASP A 285 28.07 39.57 -34.28
C ASP A 285 26.84 38.63 -34.16
N VAL A 286 25.86 38.76 -35.08
CA VAL A 286 24.71 37.83 -35.14
C VAL A 286 25.17 36.44 -35.56
N GLN A 287 26.03 36.36 -36.56
CA GLN A 287 26.57 35.12 -37.09
C GLN A 287 27.49 34.43 -36.07
N ALA A 288 28.23 35.19 -35.24
CA ALA A 288 29.01 34.67 -34.12
C ALA A 288 28.09 34.05 -33.02
N ILE A 289 27.00 34.74 -32.70
CA ILE A 289 26.02 34.24 -31.73
C ILE A 289 25.29 32.99 -32.26
N GLU A 290 24.95 32.92 -33.53
CA GLU A 290 24.35 31.73 -34.16
C GLU A 290 25.30 30.55 -34.15
N THR A 291 26.57 30.75 -34.46
CA THR A 291 27.60 29.70 -34.39
C THR A 291 27.77 29.19 -32.97
N GLU A 292 27.68 30.09 -31.98
CA GLU A 292 27.78 29.68 -30.56
C GLU A 292 26.53 28.93 -30.08
N ILE A 293 25.33 29.26 -30.59
CA ILE A 293 24.11 28.49 -30.36
C ILE A 293 24.23 27.11 -30.97
N GLU A 294 24.78 26.98 -32.16
CA GLU A 294 25.02 25.70 -32.82
C GLU A 294 25.99 24.82 -32.02
N ASN A 295 27.08 25.40 -31.52
CA ASN A 295 28.04 24.68 -30.67
C ASN A 295 27.40 24.22 -29.36
N LEU A 296 26.64 25.09 -28.69
CA LEU A 296 25.89 24.70 -27.48
C LEU A 296 24.86 23.62 -27.73
N THR A 297 24.27 23.58 -28.94
CA THR A 297 23.32 22.55 -29.35
C THR A 297 24.04 21.19 -29.54
N LYS A 298 25.22 21.20 -30.17
CA LYS A 298 26.07 20.00 -30.30
C LYS A 298 26.55 19.48 -28.95
N GLU A 299 26.87 20.36 -28.01
CA GLU A 299 27.18 19.96 -26.64
C GLU A 299 25.99 19.28 -25.95
N ILE A 300 24.77 19.79 -26.12
CA ILE A 300 23.54 19.16 -25.59
C ILE A 300 23.34 17.76 -26.18
N GLU A 301 23.57 17.58 -27.48
CA GLU A 301 23.45 16.27 -28.14
C GLU A 301 24.53 15.29 -27.62
N SER A 302 25.75 15.77 -27.42
CA SER A 302 26.82 14.99 -26.80
C SER A 302 26.44 14.54 -25.40
N PHE A 303 25.95 15.44 -24.53
CA PHE A 303 25.51 15.11 -23.17
C PHE A 303 24.32 14.14 -23.17
N ARG A 304 23.39 14.26 -24.11
CA ARG A 304 22.28 13.30 -24.29
C ARG A 304 22.77 11.92 -24.71
N SER A 305 23.76 11.87 -25.62
CA SER A 305 24.39 10.61 -26.05
C SER A 305 25.13 9.95 -24.90
N GLU A 306 25.85 10.73 -24.09
CA GLU A 306 26.55 10.25 -22.90
C GLU A 306 25.55 9.75 -21.82
N ALA A 307 24.47 10.48 -21.58
CA ALA A 307 23.41 10.05 -20.66
C ALA A 307 22.74 8.76 -21.12
N ALA A 308 22.57 8.56 -22.43
CA ALA A 308 22.01 7.32 -22.98
C ALA A 308 22.95 6.11 -22.81
N LYS A 309 24.27 6.33 -22.81
CA LYS A 309 25.28 5.28 -22.55
C LYS A 309 25.29 4.83 -21.09
N ASN A 310 24.94 5.71 -20.16
CA ASN A 310 24.88 5.42 -18.72
C ASN A 310 23.64 4.57 -18.31
N GLY A 311 22.80 4.19 -19.28
CA GLY A 311 21.60 3.36 -19.09
C GLY A 311 20.37 4.18 -18.62
N LYS A 312 19.18 3.56 -18.76
CA LYS A 312 17.94 4.19 -18.29
C LYS A 312 17.98 4.30 -16.76
N PRO A 313 17.53 5.42 -16.19
CA PRO A 313 17.34 5.52 -14.75
C PRO A 313 16.37 4.41 -14.29
N GLY A 314 16.63 3.78 -13.13
CA GLY A 314 15.65 2.95 -12.45
C GLY A 314 14.38 3.76 -12.11
N GLU A 315 13.36 3.09 -11.60
CA GLU A 315 12.06 3.72 -11.27
C GLU A 315 12.15 4.84 -10.22
N PHE A 316 13.29 4.95 -9.53
CA PHE A 316 13.48 5.93 -8.46
C PHE A 316 14.52 7.00 -8.82
N SER A 317 14.25 8.26 -8.42
CA SER A 317 15.23 9.34 -8.51
C SER A 317 16.36 9.17 -7.48
N ALA A 318 17.53 9.75 -7.74
CA ALA A 318 18.65 9.69 -6.80
C ALA A 318 18.31 10.27 -5.40
N GLU A 319 17.43 11.26 -5.34
CA GLU A 319 16.95 11.83 -4.07
C GLU A 319 16.02 10.89 -3.32
N GLN A 320 15.13 10.18 -4.04
CA GLN A 320 14.27 9.15 -3.47
C GLN A 320 15.11 7.98 -2.94
N LEU A 321 16.10 7.50 -3.70
CA LEU A 321 17.02 6.44 -3.27
C LEU A 321 17.82 6.86 -2.04
N LYS A 322 18.28 8.13 -1.96
CA LYS A 322 18.94 8.66 -0.77
C LYS A 322 18.02 8.68 0.44
N LYS A 323 16.79 9.21 0.30
CA LYS A 323 15.79 9.23 1.38
C LYS A 323 15.43 7.82 1.85
N MET A 324 15.36 6.84 0.94
CA MET A 324 15.12 5.43 1.29
C MET A 324 16.31 4.85 2.06
N ALA A 325 17.54 5.07 1.60
CA ALA A 325 18.75 4.61 2.27
C ALA A 325 18.87 5.21 3.68
N ASP A 326 18.63 6.51 3.83
CA ASP A 326 18.67 7.21 5.11
C ASP A 326 17.61 6.68 6.09
N ARG A 327 16.38 6.42 5.63
CA ARG A 327 15.30 5.84 6.45
C ARG A 327 15.63 4.42 6.93
N ILE A 328 16.22 3.60 6.08
CA ILE A 328 16.66 2.24 6.43
C ILE A 328 17.84 2.30 7.41
N ALA A 329 18.78 3.21 7.21
CA ALA A 329 19.94 3.39 8.08
C ALA A 329 19.54 3.81 9.50
N VAL A 330 18.57 4.72 9.65
CA VAL A 330 18.07 5.23 10.94
C VAL A 330 17.08 4.25 11.62
N GLY A 331 16.64 3.17 10.94
CA GLY A 331 15.67 2.24 11.49
C GLY A 331 14.24 2.78 11.55
N SER A 332 13.96 3.92 10.92
CA SER A 332 12.64 4.56 10.88
C SER A 332 11.69 3.93 9.85
N CYS A 333 12.16 2.96 9.07
CA CYS A 333 11.34 2.16 8.17
C CYS A 333 10.91 0.90 8.92
N GLY A 334 9.62 0.54 8.89
CA GLY A 334 9.03 -0.62 9.61
C GLY A 334 9.60 -2.01 9.27
N CYS A 335 10.83 -2.06 8.76
CA CYS A 335 11.55 -3.29 8.43
C CYS A 335 12.21 -3.93 9.67
N TYR A 336 11.50 -3.96 10.81
CA TYR A 336 12.02 -4.55 12.06
C TYR A 336 12.32 -6.05 11.99
N ALA A 337 11.86 -6.73 10.93
CA ALA A 337 12.05 -8.17 10.76
C ALA A 337 13.27 -8.55 9.89
N MET A 338 13.99 -7.59 9.32
CA MET A 338 15.17 -7.92 8.49
C MET A 338 16.39 -8.17 9.36
N ALA A 339 17.07 -9.30 9.14
CA ALA A 339 18.36 -9.57 9.76
C ALA A 339 19.37 -8.46 9.42
N LYS A 340 20.32 -8.18 10.31
CA LYS A 340 21.29 -7.09 10.13
C LYS A 340 22.07 -7.18 8.81
N CYS A 341 22.38 -8.40 8.36
CA CYS A 341 23.05 -8.63 7.08
C CYS A 341 22.17 -8.26 5.87
N ASP A 342 20.86 -8.55 5.93
CA ASP A 342 19.94 -8.22 4.84
C ASP A 342 19.75 -6.72 4.72
N ARG A 343 19.74 -6.01 5.85
CA ARG A 343 19.70 -4.55 5.89
C ARG A 343 20.91 -3.93 5.24
N GLU A 344 22.11 -4.44 5.49
CA GLU A 344 23.35 -3.95 4.87
C GLU A 344 23.38 -4.22 3.36
N ILE A 345 22.87 -5.37 2.91
CA ILE A 345 22.74 -5.69 1.48
C ILE A 345 21.80 -4.70 0.78
N VAL A 346 20.63 -4.43 1.38
CA VAL A 346 19.67 -3.46 0.81
C VAL A 346 20.24 -2.05 0.80
N LEU A 347 20.92 -1.62 1.85
CA LEU A 347 21.59 -0.32 1.89
C LEU A 347 22.71 -0.23 0.85
N GLY A 348 23.45 -1.32 0.65
CA GLY A 348 24.48 -1.41 -0.40
C GLY A 348 23.90 -1.27 -1.79
N PHE A 349 22.79 -1.96 -2.06
CA PHE A 349 22.06 -1.84 -3.33
C PHE A 349 21.53 -0.41 -3.56
N LEU A 350 20.88 0.20 -2.58
CA LEU A 350 20.35 1.56 -2.70
C LEU A 350 21.45 2.60 -2.93
N ARG A 351 22.61 2.46 -2.28
CA ARG A 351 23.78 3.30 -2.53
C ARG A 351 24.35 3.08 -3.93
N GLY A 352 24.42 1.84 -4.39
CA GLY A 352 24.87 1.50 -5.74
C GLY A 352 23.98 2.12 -6.82
N GLU A 353 22.66 2.05 -6.66
CA GLU A 353 21.71 2.69 -7.58
C GLU A 353 21.79 4.22 -7.53
N GLN A 354 22.00 4.81 -6.36
CA GLN A 354 22.20 6.25 -6.23
C GLN A 354 23.47 6.72 -6.95
N GLU A 355 24.58 6.01 -6.81
CA GLU A 355 25.84 6.33 -7.52
C GLU A 355 25.70 6.13 -9.03
N ARG A 356 24.96 5.15 -9.49
CA ARG A 356 24.71 4.91 -10.92
C ARG A 356 23.92 6.06 -11.59
N ILE A 357 23.02 6.71 -10.84
CA ILE A 357 22.18 7.80 -11.37
C ILE A 357 22.92 9.15 -11.34
N LYS A 358 23.87 9.37 -10.45
CA LYS A 358 24.63 10.63 -10.31
C LYS A 358 25.20 11.17 -11.63
N PRO A 359 25.85 10.37 -12.50
CA PRO A 359 26.38 10.87 -13.76
C PRO A 359 25.29 11.48 -14.66
N ASN A 360 24.10 10.84 -14.72
CA ASN A 360 22.99 11.34 -15.52
C ASN A 360 22.35 12.61 -14.94
N MET A 361 22.34 12.79 -13.62
CA MET A 361 21.89 14.03 -12.99
C MET A 361 22.83 15.21 -13.34
N ALA A 362 24.13 15.00 -13.21
CA ALA A 362 25.11 16.01 -13.59
C ALA A 362 25.04 16.38 -15.08
N LEU A 363 24.77 15.42 -15.95
CA LEU A 363 24.56 15.65 -17.38
C LEU A 363 23.28 16.42 -17.65
N ASN A 364 22.18 16.12 -16.94
CA ASN A 364 20.92 16.84 -17.05
C ASN A 364 21.04 18.30 -16.59
N GLU A 365 21.80 18.57 -15.53
CA GLU A 365 22.11 19.95 -15.10
C GLU A 365 22.90 20.71 -16.16
N LYS A 366 23.93 20.08 -16.75
CA LYS A 366 24.68 20.67 -17.87
C LYS A 366 23.78 20.97 -19.07
N ILE A 367 22.87 20.05 -19.42
CA ILE A 367 21.88 20.25 -20.49
C ILE A 367 20.95 21.43 -20.16
N ALA A 368 20.50 21.56 -18.91
CA ALA A 368 19.63 22.65 -18.48
C ALA A 368 20.36 24.01 -18.57
N ASP A 369 21.63 24.10 -18.13
CA ASP A 369 22.48 25.29 -18.24
C ASP A 369 22.64 25.69 -19.72
N ARG A 370 23.00 24.73 -20.60
CA ARG A 370 23.16 25.03 -22.03
C ARG A 370 21.87 25.50 -22.68
N LYS A 371 20.72 24.91 -22.33
CA LYS A 371 19.39 25.36 -22.79
C LYS A 371 19.08 26.79 -22.36
N MET A 372 19.42 27.16 -21.11
CA MET A 372 19.28 28.54 -20.62
C MET A 372 20.14 29.51 -21.41
N ARG A 373 21.39 29.14 -21.66
CA ARG A 373 22.33 30.00 -22.46
C ARG A 373 21.84 30.17 -23.90
N ILE A 374 21.34 29.11 -24.52
CA ILE A 374 20.73 29.18 -25.86
C ILE A 374 19.52 30.12 -25.84
N ARG A 375 18.66 30.04 -24.81
CA ARG A 375 17.48 30.90 -24.69
C ARG A 375 17.86 32.38 -24.54
N ALA A 376 18.87 32.68 -23.70
CA ALA A 376 19.39 34.01 -23.53
C ALA A 376 20.01 34.56 -24.83
N LYS A 377 20.74 33.73 -25.59
CA LYS A 377 21.34 34.14 -26.86
C LYS A 377 20.29 34.34 -27.97
N ARG A 378 19.26 33.48 -28.04
CA ARG A 378 18.12 33.67 -28.96
C ARG A 378 17.33 34.94 -28.66
N GLN A 379 17.23 35.32 -27.37
CA GLN A 379 16.62 36.59 -26.97
C GLN A 379 17.44 37.77 -27.42
N LYS A 380 18.77 37.67 -27.41
CA LYS A 380 19.69 38.72 -27.95
C LYS A 380 19.55 38.86 -29.49
N ILE A 381 19.39 37.75 -30.21
CA ILE A 381 19.11 37.81 -31.67
C ILE A 381 17.74 38.40 -31.94
N GLY A 382 16.73 38.02 -31.15
CA GLY A 382 15.35 38.53 -31.26
C GLY A 382 15.26 40.02 -30.97
N SER A 383 16.08 40.55 -30.05
CA SER A 383 16.17 42.00 -29.77
C SER A 383 16.94 42.76 -30.84
N ALA A 384 17.75 42.07 -31.64
CA ALA A 384 18.47 42.66 -32.78
C ALA A 384 17.63 42.79 -34.07
N GLY A 385 16.33 42.50 -34.04
CA GLY A 385 15.31 42.59 -35.11
C GLY A 385 15.79 42.63 -36.55
N SER A 386 15.07 42.05 -37.47
CA SER A 386 15.41 42.15 -38.89
C SER A 386 15.54 43.63 -39.31
N ALA A 387 16.43 43.95 -40.19
CA ALA A 387 16.62 45.34 -40.70
C ALA A 387 15.32 45.96 -41.20
N GLU A 388 14.40 45.12 -41.74
CA GLU A 388 13.10 45.51 -42.22
C GLU A 388 12.14 45.95 -41.09
N VAL A 389 12.11 45.28 -39.95
CA VAL A 389 11.24 45.63 -38.81
C VAL A 389 11.73 46.95 -38.17
N ARG A 390 13.04 47.17 -38.14
CA ARG A 390 13.61 48.44 -37.66
C ARG A 390 13.31 49.58 -38.61
N GLU A 391 13.39 49.36 -39.89
CA GLU A 391 13.07 50.42 -40.88
C GLU A 391 11.56 50.75 -40.90
N GLN A 392 10.69 49.74 -40.69
CA GLN A 392 9.26 49.98 -40.48
C GLN A 392 9.01 50.78 -39.21
N HIS A 393 9.67 50.44 -38.09
CA HIS A 393 9.56 51.22 -36.86
C HIS A 393 10.03 52.65 -37.03
N ARG A 394 11.17 52.86 -37.69
CA ARG A 394 11.70 54.19 -37.97
C ARG A 394 10.76 54.99 -38.89
N ALA A 395 10.18 54.36 -39.87
CA ALA A 395 9.19 54.99 -40.74
C ALA A 395 7.94 55.43 -39.97
N GLU A 396 7.50 54.59 -39.03
CA GLU A 396 6.37 54.91 -38.15
C GLU A 396 6.70 56.05 -37.19
N VAL A 397 7.90 56.07 -36.59
CA VAL A 397 8.35 57.13 -35.69
C VAL A 397 8.49 58.44 -36.47
N ARG A 398 9.06 58.42 -37.68
CA ARG A 398 9.12 59.60 -38.56
C ARG A 398 7.75 60.15 -38.87
N LYS A 399 6.77 59.27 -39.12
CA LYS A 399 5.36 59.67 -39.36
C LYS A 399 4.80 60.34 -38.11
N ARG A 400 4.96 59.74 -36.92
CA ARG A 400 4.50 60.34 -35.65
C ARG A 400 5.13 61.70 -35.37
N ILE A 401 6.39 61.90 -35.73
CA ILE A 401 7.05 63.18 -35.63
C ILE A 401 6.41 64.21 -36.57
N ALA A 402 6.10 63.81 -37.81
CA ALA A 402 5.44 64.68 -38.80
C ALA A 402 4.03 65.07 -38.37
N ASP A 403 3.24 64.08 -37.95
CA ASP A 403 1.85 64.25 -37.45
C ASP A 403 1.87 65.18 -36.20
N GLY A 404 2.82 64.94 -35.26
CA GLY A 404 2.98 65.77 -34.07
C GLY A 404 3.35 67.22 -34.40
N LYS A 405 4.18 67.48 -35.42
CA LYS A 405 4.52 68.84 -35.87
C LYS A 405 3.34 69.57 -36.51
N GLU A 406 2.48 68.84 -37.25
CA GLU A 406 1.26 69.39 -37.80
C GLU A 406 0.28 69.77 -36.70
N GLU A 407 0.10 68.90 -35.67
CA GLU A 407 -0.75 69.17 -34.49
C GLU A 407 -0.24 70.41 -33.72
N VAL A 408 1.06 70.56 -33.54
CA VAL A 408 1.68 71.75 -32.88
C VAL A 408 1.33 73.00 -33.70
N GLY A 409 1.43 72.94 -35.03
CA GLY A 409 1.09 74.06 -35.89
C GLY A 409 -0.39 74.45 -35.85
N ALA A 410 -1.29 73.49 -35.67
CA ALA A 410 -2.71 73.75 -35.51
C ALA A 410 -3.01 74.42 -34.16
N LEU A 411 -2.37 73.95 -33.07
CA LEU A 411 -2.49 74.53 -31.71
C LEU A 411 -1.93 75.95 -31.64
N GLU A 412 -0.85 76.26 -32.34
CA GLU A 412 -0.29 77.60 -32.41
C GLU A 412 -1.23 78.62 -33.08
N LYS A 413 -2.00 78.18 -34.10
CA LYS A 413 -3.02 79.00 -34.72
C LYS A 413 -4.25 79.24 -33.81
N GLU A 414 -4.63 78.22 -33.03
CA GLU A 414 -5.73 78.32 -32.06
C GLU A 414 -5.36 79.29 -30.93
N ALA A 415 -4.15 79.21 -30.38
CA ALA A 415 -3.62 80.11 -29.34
C ALA A 415 -3.64 81.60 -29.73
N ALA A 416 -3.58 81.89 -31.00
CA ALA A 416 -3.56 83.31 -31.52
C ALA A 416 -4.92 84.02 -31.53
N GLY A 417 -6.05 83.28 -31.35
CA GLY A 417 -7.42 83.83 -31.60
C GLY A 417 -8.32 84.11 -30.35
N ILE A 418 -7.84 84.05 -29.07
CA ILE A 418 -8.68 84.00 -27.84
C ILE A 418 -8.83 85.32 -27.03
N ALA A 419 -10.07 85.80 -26.68
CA ALA A 419 -10.43 86.99 -25.84
C ALA A 419 -11.43 86.67 -24.67
N TYR A 420 -11.53 87.41 -23.54
CA TYR A 420 -12.01 87.05 -22.16
C TYR A 420 -13.31 87.72 -21.62
N ILE A 421 -14.19 87.08 -20.78
CA ILE A 421 -15.33 87.61 -20.01
C ILE A 421 -15.60 86.83 -18.66
N LYS A 422 -15.88 87.52 -17.55
CA LYS A 422 -15.81 87.05 -16.17
C LYS A 422 -17.12 86.58 -15.47
N GLU A 423 -18.30 86.81 -15.91
CA GLU A 423 -19.56 86.58 -15.19
C GLU A 423 -20.24 85.19 -15.38
N GLU A 424 -19.78 84.36 -16.30
CA GLU A 424 -20.28 83.00 -16.51
C GLU A 424 -19.48 81.91 -15.77
N GLU A 425 -18.36 82.32 -15.14
CA GLU A 425 -17.38 81.40 -14.55
C GLU A 425 -17.86 80.74 -13.25
N ASP A 426 -18.61 81.46 -12.40
CA ASP A 426 -19.00 80.97 -11.08
C ASP A 426 -20.10 79.91 -11.19
N THR A 427 -21.02 80.02 -12.13
CA THR A 427 -22.12 79.05 -12.37
C THR A 427 -21.57 77.72 -12.96
N ILE A 428 -20.60 77.79 -13.85
CA ILE A 428 -19.97 76.59 -14.45
C ILE A 428 -19.08 75.89 -13.41
N ASN A 429 -18.47 76.62 -12.46
CA ASN A 429 -17.69 76.02 -11.39
C ASN A 429 -18.60 75.23 -10.43
N ASP A 430 -19.75 75.72 -10.10
CA ASP A 430 -20.74 75.00 -9.29
C ASP A 430 -21.28 73.74 -9.98
N GLU A 431 -21.52 73.80 -11.31
CA GLU A 431 -21.89 72.65 -12.10
C GLU A 431 -20.75 71.59 -12.17
N ILE A 432 -19.51 72.04 -12.38
CA ILE A 432 -18.36 71.15 -12.33
C ILE A 432 -18.23 70.43 -10.98
N ALA A 433 -18.37 71.21 -9.85
CA ALA A 433 -18.29 70.65 -8.53
C ALA A 433 -19.36 69.59 -8.27
N ALA A 434 -20.63 69.86 -8.73
CA ALA A 434 -21.72 68.91 -8.64
C ALA A 434 -21.49 67.64 -9.47
N VAL A 435 -20.92 67.77 -10.66
CA VAL A 435 -20.54 66.62 -11.53
C VAL A 435 -19.38 65.83 -10.92
N GLU A 436 -18.39 66.51 -10.36
CA GLU A 436 -17.26 65.87 -9.68
C GLU A 436 -17.68 65.07 -8.46
N GLU A 437 -18.62 65.59 -7.65
CA GLU A 437 -19.21 64.86 -6.54
C GLU A 437 -19.88 63.56 -7.02
N ARG A 438 -20.70 63.66 -8.11
CA ARG A 438 -21.35 62.50 -8.68
C ARG A 438 -20.35 61.49 -9.29
N ILE A 439 -19.26 61.94 -9.92
CA ILE A 439 -18.18 61.10 -10.39
C ILE A 439 -17.47 60.40 -9.23
N SER A 440 -17.21 61.12 -8.14
CA SER A 440 -16.59 60.55 -6.93
C SER A 440 -17.48 59.45 -6.33
N LEU A 441 -18.78 59.69 -6.23
CA LEU A 441 -19.73 58.69 -5.79
C LEU A 441 -19.78 57.47 -6.74
N GLY A 442 -19.87 57.73 -8.04
CA GLY A 442 -19.88 56.67 -9.05
C GLY A 442 -18.63 55.77 -9.01
N LYS A 443 -17.43 56.36 -8.83
CA LYS A 443 -16.19 55.62 -8.63
C LYS A 443 -16.25 54.74 -7.41
N LYS A 444 -16.71 55.27 -6.25
CA LYS A 444 -16.88 54.50 -5.02
C LYS A 444 -17.80 53.30 -5.20
N ILE A 445 -18.91 53.50 -5.98
CA ILE A 445 -19.86 52.43 -6.26
C ILE A 445 -19.21 51.36 -7.15
N VAL A 446 -18.52 51.74 -8.23
CA VAL A 446 -17.84 50.79 -9.15
C VAL A 446 -16.76 50.03 -8.41
N ASP A 447 -15.96 50.67 -7.57
CA ASP A 447 -14.92 50.03 -6.77
C ASP A 447 -15.52 49.06 -5.75
N ALA A 448 -16.64 49.45 -5.11
CA ALA A 448 -17.37 48.56 -4.20
C ALA A 448 -17.93 47.32 -4.95
N MET A 449 -18.48 47.51 -6.16
CA MET A 449 -18.97 46.42 -6.97
C MET A 449 -17.87 45.48 -7.43
N LYS A 450 -16.70 45.99 -7.81
CA LYS A 450 -15.53 45.17 -8.15
C LYS A 450 -15.09 44.33 -6.96
N ARG A 451 -14.93 44.95 -5.78
CA ARG A 451 -14.59 44.22 -4.54
C ARG A 451 -15.63 43.17 -4.18
N PHE A 452 -16.92 43.48 -4.37
CA PHE A 452 -17.99 42.51 -4.13
C PHE A 452 -17.84 41.28 -5.02
N ASN A 453 -17.54 41.46 -6.33
CA ASN A 453 -17.31 40.36 -7.25
C ASN A 453 -16.07 39.53 -6.86
N GLU A 454 -14.97 40.21 -6.53
CA GLU A 454 -13.75 39.54 -6.07
C GLU A 454 -13.98 38.70 -4.81
N GLU A 455 -14.73 39.24 -3.85
CA GLU A 455 -15.09 38.50 -2.64
C GLU A 455 -16.07 37.36 -2.91
N ALA A 456 -17.01 37.54 -3.85
CA ALA A 456 -17.93 36.48 -4.28
C ALA A 456 -17.18 35.32 -4.99
N GLU A 457 -16.19 35.63 -5.84
CA GLU A 457 -15.34 34.63 -6.45
C GLU A 457 -14.49 33.86 -5.42
N LYS A 458 -13.86 34.58 -4.49
CA LYS A 458 -13.10 33.97 -3.37
C LYS A 458 -14.01 33.07 -2.52
N ASP A 459 -15.26 33.49 -2.25
CA ASP A 459 -16.20 32.68 -1.48
C ASP A 459 -16.63 31.41 -2.25
N GLN A 460 -16.79 31.51 -3.59
CA GLN A 460 -17.05 30.33 -4.42
C GLN A 460 -15.87 29.36 -4.41
N GLU A 461 -14.64 29.86 -4.54
CA GLU A 461 -13.44 29.04 -4.45
C GLU A 461 -13.32 28.40 -3.06
N ARG A 462 -13.58 29.18 -2.00
CA ARG A 462 -13.60 28.68 -0.63
C ARG A 462 -14.63 27.57 -0.44
N LYS A 463 -15.86 27.75 -0.95
CA LYS A 463 -16.91 26.73 -0.90
C LYS A 463 -16.54 25.47 -1.69
N ALA A 464 -15.88 25.61 -2.85
CA ALA A 464 -15.36 24.49 -3.63
C ALA A 464 -14.30 23.71 -2.82
N LYS A 465 -13.33 24.41 -2.23
CA LYS A 465 -12.30 23.81 -1.35
C LYS A 465 -12.92 23.12 -0.14
N ILE A 466 -13.92 23.73 0.50
CA ILE A 466 -14.65 23.10 1.62
C ILE A 466 -15.28 21.78 1.17
N LYS A 467 -15.89 21.74 -0.03
CA LYS A 467 -16.49 20.52 -0.56
C LYS A 467 -15.44 19.43 -0.80
N GLU A 468 -14.31 19.80 -1.39
CA GLU A 468 -13.19 18.87 -1.63
C GLU A 468 -12.62 18.31 -0.31
N VAL A 469 -12.39 19.19 0.68
CA VAL A 469 -11.89 18.77 1.99
C VAL A 469 -12.90 17.87 2.71
N LYS A 470 -14.21 18.14 2.62
CA LYS A 470 -15.24 17.25 3.17
C LYS A 470 -15.24 15.87 2.51
N GLN A 471 -15.06 15.81 1.19
CA GLN A 471 -14.90 14.54 0.47
C GLN A 471 -13.63 13.79 0.89
N SER A 472 -12.51 14.51 1.08
CA SER A 472 -11.27 13.92 1.59
C SER A 472 -11.45 13.34 3.00
N ILE A 473 -12.15 14.05 3.90
CA ILE A 473 -12.47 13.56 5.25
C ILE A 473 -13.29 12.26 5.17
N GLU A 474 -14.33 12.23 4.34
CA GLU A 474 -15.18 11.06 4.17
C GLU A 474 -14.38 9.88 3.61
N MET A 475 -13.54 10.12 2.61
CA MET A 475 -12.66 9.08 2.06
C MET A 475 -11.69 8.54 3.10
N SER A 476 -11.04 9.41 3.87
CA SER A 476 -10.12 9.00 4.94
C SER A 476 -10.84 8.20 6.04
N ASP A 477 -12.08 8.55 6.38
CA ASP A 477 -12.91 7.78 7.32
C ASP A 477 -13.25 6.38 6.80
N LEU A 478 -13.57 6.25 5.51
CA LEU A 478 -13.86 4.96 4.89
C LEU A 478 -12.61 4.10 4.79
N ILE A 479 -11.46 4.68 4.43
CA ILE A 479 -10.17 3.97 4.40
C ILE A 479 -9.79 3.50 5.81
N ALA A 480 -9.90 4.36 6.82
CA ALA A 480 -9.61 3.97 8.20
C ALA A 480 -10.50 2.80 8.65
N LYS A 481 -11.79 2.81 8.32
CA LYS A 481 -12.70 1.69 8.59
C LYS A 481 -12.35 0.43 7.79
N ALA A 482 -12.00 0.60 6.50
CA ALA A 482 -11.66 -0.53 5.64
C ALA A 482 -10.39 -1.25 6.11
N PHE A 483 -9.41 -0.51 6.63
CA PHE A 483 -8.15 -1.06 7.09
C PHE A 483 -8.07 -1.28 8.61
N GLY A 484 -9.10 -0.88 9.35
CA GLY A 484 -9.24 -1.12 10.78
C GLY A 484 -9.53 -2.59 11.14
N ALA A 485 -9.69 -2.85 12.43
CA ALA A 485 -9.81 -4.19 12.99
C ALA A 485 -10.92 -5.04 12.35
N ASP A 486 -12.10 -4.45 12.09
CA ASP A 486 -13.27 -5.12 11.51
C ASP A 486 -13.39 -4.93 10.00
N GLY A 487 -12.34 -4.44 9.35
CA GLY A 487 -12.32 -4.10 7.94
C GLY A 487 -11.97 -5.27 7.01
N ILE A 488 -11.18 -4.96 6.00
CA ILE A 488 -10.77 -5.90 4.94
C ILE A 488 -10.04 -7.12 5.51
N LYS A 489 -9.14 -6.91 6.50
CA LYS A 489 -8.41 -8.00 7.15
C LYS A 489 -9.39 -9.01 7.77
N ALA A 490 -10.36 -8.52 8.54
CA ALA A 490 -11.40 -9.37 9.14
C ALA A 490 -12.25 -10.07 8.06
N SER A 491 -12.60 -9.37 6.98
CA SER A 491 -13.36 -9.96 5.86
C SER A 491 -12.58 -11.08 5.15
N ILE A 492 -11.28 -10.87 4.88
CA ILE A 492 -10.43 -11.90 4.26
C ILE A 492 -10.30 -13.11 5.19
N MET A 493 -10.11 -12.84 6.49
CA MET A 493 -10.03 -13.91 7.50
C MET A 493 -11.36 -14.67 7.60
N ALA A 494 -12.48 -13.98 7.64
CA ALA A 494 -13.79 -14.61 7.73
C ALA A 494 -14.08 -15.50 6.50
N ASP A 495 -13.77 -15.02 5.30
CA ASP A 495 -13.99 -15.79 4.07
C ASP A 495 -13.07 -17.03 3.99
N GLY A 496 -11.82 -16.90 4.46
CA GLY A 496 -10.86 -18.00 4.42
C GLY A 496 -10.99 -18.96 5.60
N LEU A 497 -11.23 -18.45 6.80
CA LEU A 497 -11.35 -19.27 8.02
C LEU A 497 -12.77 -19.81 8.23
N GLY A 498 -13.79 -19.12 7.75
CA GLY A 498 -15.18 -19.52 7.96
C GLY A 498 -15.44 -20.98 7.63
N PRO A 499 -15.18 -21.44 6.40
CA PRO A 499 -15.39 -22.84 6.02
C PRO A 499 -14.60 -23.85 6.85
N PHE A 500 -13.38 -23.46 7.28
CA PHE A 500 -12.57 -24.31 8.16
C PHE A 500 -13.18 -24.40 9.56
N LEU A 501 -13.57 -23.26 10.15
CA LEU A 501 -14.20 -23.24 11.47
C LEU A 501 -15.55 -23.94 11.48
N GLU A 502 -16.30 -23.90 10.39
CA GLU A 502 -17.54 -24.69 10.23
C GLU A 502 -17.24 -26.18 10.32
N LYS A 503 -16.19 -26.66 9.64
CA LYS A 503 -15.78 -28.08 9.72
C LYS A 503 -15.28 -28.45 11.13
N VAL A 504 -14.55 -27.55 11.78
CA VAL A 504 -14.17 -27.78 13.20
C VAL A 504 -15.42 -27.86 14.06
N GLN A 505 -16.40 -26.96 13.87
CA GLN A 505 -17.62 -26.93 14.67
C GLN A 505 -18.50 -28.16 14.44
N GLU A 506 -18.59 -28.66 13.20
CA GLU A 506 -19.27 -29.92 12.88
C GLU A 506 -18.67 -31.08 13.71
N ALA A 507 -17.35 -31.22 13.72
CA ALA A 507 -16.66 -32.25 14.50
C ALA A 507 -16.80 -32.01 16.00
N MET A 508 -16.74 -30.76 16.45
CA MET A 508 -16.90 -30.42 17.86
C MET A 508 -18.31 -30.71 18.39
N ALA A 509 -19.32 -30.58 17.54
CA ALA A 509 -20.70 -30.93 17.95
C ALA A 509 -20.82 -32.39 18.43
N ALA A 510 -20.03 -33.29 17.84
CA ALA A 510 -19.97 -34.70 18.25
C ALA A 510 -18.98 -34.93 19.39
N LEU A 511 -17.76 -34.33 19.29
CA LEU A 511 -16.66 -34.63 20.20
C LEU A 511 -16.69 -33.80 21.49
N LEU A 512 -17.21 -32.57 21.43
CA LEU A 512 -17.20 -31.64 22.55
C LEU A 512 -18.50 -30.81 22.56
N PRO A 513 -19.65 -31.43 22.81
CA PRO A 513 -20.95 -30.79 22.74
C PRO A 513 -21.03 -29.59 23.69
N GLY A 514 -21.69 -28.51 23.23
CA GLY A 514 -21.85 -27.27 23.99
C GLY A 514 -20.71 -26.29 23.85
N PHE A 515 -19.64 -26.63 23.14
CA PHE A 515 -18.57 -25.67 22.82
C PHE A 515 -18.73 -25.10 21.42
N VAL A 516 -18.37 -23.81 21.29
CA VAL A 516 -18.29 -23.10 20.01
C VAL A 516 -16.85 -22.68 19.78
N VAL A 517 -16.28 -23.06 18.64
CA VAL A 517 -14.93 -22.67 18.25
C VAL A 517 -14.92 -21.29 17.59
N GLY A 518 -13.88 -20.50 17.86
CA GLY A 518 -13.57 -19.25 17.20
C GLY A 518 -12.09 -19.14 16.93
N TYR A 519 -11.71 -18.17 16.12
CA TYR A 519 -10.31 -17.83 15.86
C TYR A 519 -10.13 -16.32 15.84
N GLY A 520 -9.11 -15.82 16.54
CA GLY A 520 -8.90 -14.38 16.69
C GLY A 520 -7.44 -14.00 16.96
N GLY A 521 -7.26 -12.85 17.58
CA GLY A 521 -5.93 -12.31 17.92
C GLY A 521 -5.07 -13.27 18.75
N GLU A 522 -5.69 -14.02 19.64
CA GLU A 522 -5.05 -14.99 20.55
C GLU A 522 -5.02 -16.44 20.02
N GLY A 523 -5.35 -16.64 18.72
CA GLY A 523 -5.44 -17.97 18.12
C GLY A 523 -6.83 -18.59 18.30
N PHE A 524 -6.88 -19.94 18.42
CA PHE A 524 -8.12 -20.68 18.66
C PHE A 524 -8.71 -20.37 20.04
N THR A 525 -9.99 -20.07 20.04
CA THR A 525 -10.78 -19.85 21.26
C THR A 525 -11.99 -20.79 21.26
N PHE A 526 -12.36 -21.25 22.44
CA PHE A 526 -13.46 -22.19 22.67
C PHE A 526 -14.44 -21.53 23.65
N ARG A 527 -15.70 -21.42 23.27
CA ARG A 527 -16.74 -20.80 24.10
C ARG A 527 -17.69 -21.87 24.63
N LYS A 528 -17.89 -21.86 25.94
CA LYS A 528 -18.91 -22.68 26.60
C LYS A 528 -19.75 -21.77 27.48
N ASP A 529 -21.06 -21.84 27.39
CA ASP A 529 -22.01 -21.02 28.14
C ASP A 529 -21.72 -19.50 28.02
N GLY A 530 -21.27 -19.08 26.81
CA GLY A 530 -20.94 -17.68 26.52
C GLY A 530 -19.54 -17.22 26.95
N ALA A 531 -18.83 -17.98 27.80
CA ALA A 531 -17.49 -17.66 28.26
C ALA A 531 -16.42 -18.17 27.29
N PRO A 532 -15.44 -17.34 26.85
CA PRO A 532 -14.34 -17.75 25.99
C PRO A 532 -13.20 -18.38 26.82
N TYR A 533 -12.65 -19.47 26.33
CA TYR A 533 -11.48 -20.15 26.87
C TYR A 533 -10.40 -20.24 25.79
N ALA A 534 -9.16 -19.90 26.13
CA ALA A 534 -8.01 -20.25 25.31
C ALA A 534 -7.79 -21.79 25.40
N PHE A 535 -7.18 -22.38 24.37
CA PHE A 535 -6.95 -23.83 24.31
C PHE A 535 -6.30 -24.40 25.58
N GLY A 536 -5.26 -23.74 26.08
CA GLY A 536 -4.57 -24.19 27.31
C GLY A 536 -5.37 -24.05 28.61
N ARG A 537 -6.59 -23.50 28.57
CA ARG A 537 -7.51 -23.44 29.71
C ARG A 537 -8.55 -24.57 29.72
N LEU A 538 -8.65 -25.30 28.63
CA LEU A 538 -9.45 -26.51 28.57
C LEU A 538 -8.83 -27.61 29.42
N SER A 539 -9.62 -28.50 29.97
CA SER A 539 -9.10 -29.74 30.59
C SER A 539 -8.34 -30.56 29.55
N HIS A 540 -7.44 -31.44 30.00
CA HIS A 540 -6.64 -32.26 29.10
C HIS A 540 -7.48 -33.04 28.09
N THR A 541 -8.57 -33.67 28.54
CA THR A 541 -9.48 -34.41 27.67
C THR A 541 -10.28 -33.52 26.71
N GLU A 542 -10.63 -32.31 27.12
CA GLU A 542 -11.24 -31.31 26.22
C GLU A 542 -10.23 -30.82 25.17
N GLN A 543 -8.96 -30.61 25.55
CA GLN A 543 -7.89 -30.28 24.60
C GLN A 543 -7.70 -31.37 23.56
N MET A 544 -7.67 -32.63 23.96
CA MET A 544 -7.55 -33.77 23.05
C MET A 544 -8.71 -33.81 22.06
N ARG A 545 -9.96 -33.71 22.54
CA ARG A 545 -11.17 -33.73 21.71
C ARG A 545 -11.22 -32.53 20.75
N ALA A 546 -10.90 -31.35 21.22
CA ALA A 546 -10.80 -30.16 20.39
C ALA A 546 -9.67 -30.29 19.32
N GLY A 547 -8.54 -30.88 19.70
CA GLY A 547 -7.45 -31.20 18.78
C GLY A 547 -7.86 -32.18 17.68
N ILE A 548 -8.60 -33.25 18.04
CA ILE A 548 -9.15 -34.21 17.06
C ILE A 548 -10.11 -33.50 16.10
N ALA A 549 -10.98 -32.60 16.61
CA ALA A 549 -11.90 -31.83 15.77
C ALA A 549 -11.15 -30.94 14.78
N LEU A 550 -10.05 -30.30 15.20
CA LEU A 550 -9.18 -29.53 14.32
C LEU A 550 -8.52 -30.40 13.24
N CYS A 551 -8.03 -31.58 13.62
CA CYS A 551 -7.47 -32.56 12.68
C CYS A 551 -8.50 -33.00 11.65
N HIS A 552 -9.73 -33.24 12.05
CA HIS A 552 -10.82 -33.57 11.14
C HIS A 552 -11.05 -32.44 10.12
N ALA A 553 -11.11 -31.22 10.57
CA ALA A 553 -11.26 -30.08 9.67
C ALA A 553 -10.06 -29.97 8.69
N VAL A 554 -8.82 -30.12 9.16
CA VAL A 554 -7.64 -30.17 8.29
C VAL A 554 -7.81 -31.25 7.21
N ASN A 555 -8.27 -32.44 7.60
CA ASN A 555 -8.44 -33.58 6.70
C ASN A 555 -9.57 -33.36 5.68
N ALA A 556 -10.57 -32.54 6.00
CA ALA A 556 -11.63 -32.15 5.06
C ALA A 556 -11.13 -31.26 3.92
N PHE A 557 -10.05 -30.47 4.14
CA PHE A 557 -9.44 -29.63 3.12
C PHE A 557 -8.34 -30.35 2.34
N VAL A 558 -7.56 -31.20 3.00
CA VAL A 558 -6.51 -32.01 2.37
C VAL A 558 -6.56 -33.40 2.97
N LYS A 559 -6.93 -34.40 2.16
CA LYS A 559 -7.07 -35.78 2.61
C LYS A 559 -5.70 -36.35 3.01
N ILE A 560 -5.28 -36.08 4.27
CA ILE A 560 -4.06 -36.68 4.86
C ILE A 560 -4.33 -38.15 5.23
N GLY A 561 -5.50 -38.43 5.75
CA GLY A 561 -5.98 -39.78 6.03
C GLY A 561 -5.37 -40.44 7.26
N ILE A 562 -4.51 -39.76 8.02
CA ILE A 562 -3.83 -40.32 9.19
C ILE A 562 -4.23 -39.51 10.43
N LEU A 563 -4.47 -40.20 11.55
CA LEU A 563 -4.69 -39.59 12.87
C LEU A 563 -3.99 -40.40 13.94
N ALA A 564 -3.36 -39.73 14.90
CA ALA A 564 -2.87 -40.39 16.09
C ALA A 564 -3.35 -39.66 17.36
N VAL A 565 -3.83 -40.43 18.31
CA VAL A 565 -4.26 -39.96 19.62
C VAL A 565 -3.42 -40.68 20.68
N ASP A 566 -2.44 -39.95 21.20
CA ASP A 566 -1.66 -40.44 22.34
C ASP A 566 -2.37 -40.17 23.68
N GLU A 567 -2.08 -40.92 24.68
CA GLU A 567 -2.67 -40.81 26.03
C GLU A 567 -4.21 -40.99 26.05
N ALA A 568 -4.76 -41.80 25.15
CA ALA A 568 -6.22 -42.04 25.06
C ALA A 568 -6.84 -42.61 26.36
N GLN A 569 -6.04 -43.13 27.28
CA GLN A 569 -6.46 -43.50 28.62
C GLN A 569 -6.95 -42.32 29.49
N ALA A 570 -6.59 -41.09 29.11
CA ALA A 570 -7.06 -39.89 29.82
C ALA A 570 -8.54 -39.62 29.67
N PHE A 571 -9.16 -40.18 28.64
CA PHE A 571 -10.61 -40.07 28.46
C PHE A 571 -11.37 -40.86 29.51
N ASP A 572 -12.35 -40.25 30.16
CA ASP A 572 -13.34 -40.95 30.92
C ASP A 572 -14.18 -41.85 30.04
N TYR A 573 -15.05 -42.68 30.60
CA TYR A 573 -15.84 -43.63 29.87
C TYR A 573 -16.71 -43.00 28.78
N GLU A 574 -17.42 -41.89 29.10
CA GLU A 574 -18.29 -41.21 28.17
C GLU A 574 -17.49 -40.55 27.01
N SER A 575 -16.41 -39.83 27.34
CA SER A 575 -15.55 -39.22 26.33
C SER A 575 -14.86 -40.23 25.44
N ARG A 576 -14.52 -41.39 25.99
CA ARG A 576 -13.92 -42.51 25.27
C ARG A 576 -14.89 -43.09 24.26
N ALA A 577 -16.13 -43.31 24.68
CA ALA A 577 -17.20 -43.78 23.80
C ALA A 577 -17.49 -42.78 22.65
N LEU A 578 -17.55 -41.49 22.97
CA LEU A 578 -17.74 -40.42 21.96
C LEU A 578 -16.58 -40.41 20.95
N VAL A 579 -15.33 -40.39 21.41
CA VAL A 579 -14.15 -40.32 20.54
C VAL A 579 -14.04 -41.59 19.68
N SER A 580 -14.24 -42.78 20.27
CA SER A 580 -14.16 -44.04 19.54
C SER A 580 -15.27 -44.18 18.49
N GLY A 581 -16.50 -43.79 18.84
CA GLY A 581 -17.63 -43.78 17.91
C GLY A 581 -17.36 -42.81 16.74
N TYR A 582 -16.90 -41.60 17.04
CA TYR A 582 -16.56 -40.63 16.04
C TYR A 582 -15.45 -41.10 15.09
N ILE A 583 -14.38 -41.71 15.64
CA ILE A 583 -13.28 -42.25 14.84
C ILE A 583 -13.79 -43.40 13.95
N ALA A 584 -14.61 -44.28 14.48
CA ALA A 584 -15.18 -45.41 13.74
C ALA A 584 -16.02 -44.93 12.56
N GLU A 585 -16.88 -43.93 12.78
CA GLU A 585 -17.67 -43.29 11.72
C GLU A 585 -16.77 -42.62 10.66
N ALA A 586 -15.75 -41.92 11.11
CA ALA A 586 -14.82 -41.23 10.22
C ALA A 586 -13.99 -42.22 9.37
N ILE A 587 -13.60 -43.39 9.92
CA ILE A 587 -12.95 -44.45 9.15
C ILE A 587 -13.94 -45.02 8.13
N SER A 588 -15.16 -45.36 8.56
CA SER A 588 -16.22 -45.92 7.69
C SER A 588 -16.57 -44.94 6.54
N ALA A 589 -16.50 -43.64 6.80
CA ALA A 589 -16.72 -42.61 5.78
C ALA A 589 -15.47 -42.37 4.88
N GLY A 590 -14.35 -43.09 5.09
CA GLY A 590 -13.11 -42.95 4.34
C GLY A 590 -12.41 -41.62 4.59
N ILE A 591 -12.63 -40.99 5.73
CA ILE A 591 -11.98 -39.75 6.15
C ILE A 591 -10.57 -40.07 6.65
N TYR A 592 -10.44 -41.13 7.47
CA TYR A 592 -9.15 -41.63 7.93
C TYR A 592 -8.84 -42.98 7.32
N ASP A 593 -7.65 -43.16 6.80
CA ASP A 593 -7.15 -44.40 6.25
C ASP A 593 -6.38 -45.20 7.32
N THR A 594 -5.69 -44.51 8.25
CA THR A 594 -4.93 -45.12 9.34
C THR A 594 -5.04 -44.29 10.61
N VAL A 595 -5.49 -44.90 11.68
CA VAL A 595 -5.61 -44.28 13.01
C VAL A 595 -4.79 -45.05 14.03
N PHE A 596 -4.08 -44.33 14.89
CA PHE A 596 -3.36 -44.86 16.04
C PHE A 596 -3.98 -44.34 17.34
N LEU A 597 -4.41 -45.24 18.20
CA LEU A 597 -4.88 -44.96 19.56
C LEU A 597 -3.88 -45.54 20.56
N ILE A 598 -3.24 -44.70 21.32
CA ILE A 598 -2.23 -45.13 22.28
C ILE A 598 -2.75 -45.00 23.69
N LEU A 599 -2.63 -46.08 24.43
CA LEU A 599 -3.12 -46.21 25.83
C LEU A 599 -1.97 -46.64 26.76
N SER A 600 -1.79 -45.92 27.84
CA SER A 600 -0.90 -46.31 28.94
C SER A 600 -1.73 -46.98 30.01
N VAL A 601 -2.00 -48.25 29.84
CA VAL A 601 -2.75 -49.08 30.80
C VAL A 601 -1.87 -50.24 31.28
N PRO A 602 -2.00 -50.67 32.55
CA PRO A 602 -1.42 -51.93 33.01
C PRO A 602 -2.02 -53.09 32.20
N ALA A 603 -1.25 -54.16 32.04
CA ALA A 603 -1.66 -55.33 31.26
C ALA A 603 -2.95 -56.03 31.74
N GLU A 604 -3.43 -55.68 32.92
CA GLU A 604 -4.54 -56.33 33.65
C GLU A 604 -5.82 -55.48 33.67
N GLY A 605 -6.06 -54.62 32.75
CA GLY A 605 -7.23 -53.72 32.87
C GLY A 605 -7.70 -53.03 31.61
N LEU A 606 -7.69 -53.71 30.49
CA LEU A 606 -8.39 -53.24 29.27
C LEU A 606 -9.88 -53.52 29.41
N GLU A 607 -10.64 -52.50 29.81
CA GLU A 607 -12.09 -52.55 29.61
C GLU A 607 -12.41 -52.40 28.13
N PRO A 608 -13.42 -53.14 27.62
CA PRO A 608 -13.82 -53.15 26.21
C PRO A 608 -14.20 -51.77 25.72
N HIS A 609 -13.66 -51.38 24.56
CA HIS A 609 -14.03 -50.16 23.86
C HIS A 609 -14.96 -50.47 22.71
N PRO A 610 -16.07 -49.75 22.51
CA PRO A 610 -17.00 -50.02 21.41
C PRO A 610 -16.43 -49.44 20.08
N LEU A 611 -15.45 -50.10 19.49
CA LEU A 611 -15.12 -49.95 18.07
C LEU A 611 -15.92 -50.98 17.28
N VAL A 612 -17.24 -50.90 17.41
CA VAL A 612 -18.16 -51.82 16.72
C VAL A 612 -18.12 -51.50 15.22
N ASN A 613 -17.73 -52.49 14.40
CA ASN A 613 -17.73 -52.49 12.93
C ASN A 613 -16.57 -51.77 12.21
N THR A 614 -15.46 -51.49 12.81
CA THR A 614 -14.24 -51.04 12.10
C THR A 614 -13.20 -52.14 12.05
N ASP A 615 -12.43 -52.21 10.95
CA ASP A 615 -11.20 -53.05 10.88
C ASP A 615 -10.17 -52.47 11.83
N TYR A 616 -9.82 -53.22 12.90
CA TYR A 616 -8.88 -52.77 13.91
C TYR A 616 -7.85 -53.83 14.26
N ALA A 617 -6.66 -53.39 14.62
CA ALA A 617 -5.59 -54.21 15.19
C ALA A 617 -5.26 -53.75 16.60
N VAL A 618 -4.96 -54.70 17.49
CA VAL A 618 -4.57 -54.42 18.85
C VAL A 618 -3.14 -54.89 19.07
N PHE A 619 -2.29 -54.04 19.60
CA PHE A 619 -0.90 -54.33 19.86
C PHE A 619 -0.57 -54.08 21.32
N ARG A 620 0.00 -55.11 21.95
CA ARG A 620 0.58 -54.98 23.28
C ARG A 620 2.05 -54.65 23.17
N VAL A 621 2.47 -53.59 23.85
CA VAL A 621 3.88 -53.19 23.93
C VAL A 621 4.39 -53.44 25.34
N ALA A 622 5.46 -54.20 25.46
CA ALA A 622 6.16 -54.45 26.72
C ALA A 622 7.63 -54.06 26.57
N CYS A 623 8.27 -53.72 27.67
CA CYS A 623 9.70 -53.44 27.68
C CYS A 623 10.35 -54.22 28.83
N GLU A 624 11.26 -55.09 28.47
CA GLU A 624 12.04 -55.89 29.43
C GLU A 624 13.53 -55.61 29.20
N SER A 625 14.23 -55.26 30.29
CA SER A 625 15.67 -54.97 30.25
C SER A 625 16.07 -53.92 29.17
N GLY A 626 15.22 -52.93 28.90
CA GLY A 626 15.47 -51.87 27.90
C GLY A 626 15.26 -52.30 26.45
N VAL A 627 14.62 -53.43 26.20
CA VAL A 627 14.21 -53.90 24.90
C VAL A 627 12.68 -53.91 24.83
N ALA A 628 12.14 -53.11 23.93
CA ALA A 628 10.70 -53.12 23.66
C ALA A 628 10.32 -54.25 22.73
N THR A 629 9.21 -54.90 23.02
CA THR A 629 8.59 -55.96 22.21
C THR A 629 7.16 -55.58 21.90
N ILE A 630 6.66 -56.02 20.74
CA ILE A 630 5.28 -55.81 20.32
C ILE A 630 4.65 -57.16 20.02
N GLU A 631 3.46 -57.36 20.53
CA GLU A 631 2.66 -58.53 20.25
C GLU A 631 1.29 -58.12 19.67
N LYS A 632 0.91 -58.68 18.49
CA LYS A 632 -0.41 -58.49 17.95
C LYS A 632 -1.37 -59.45 18.65
N MET A 633 -2.37 -58.91 19.32
CA MET A 633 -3.37 -59.70 19.99
C MET A 633 -4.33 -60.28 18.95
N VAL A 634 -4.28 -61.62 18.78
CA VAL A 634 -5.14 -62.34 17.80
C VAL A 634 -6.26 -63.04 18.54
N GLY A 635 -7.52 -62.69 18.21
CA GLY A 635 -8.66 -63.63 18.33
C GLY A 635 -9.38 -63.74 19.66
N GLU A 636 -9.04 -62.96 20.69
CA GLU A 636 -10.07 -62.67 21.69
C GLU A 636 -10.86 -61.47 21.16
N LYS A 637 -12.22 -61.60 21.08
CA LYS A 637 -13.05 -60.41 21.12
C LYS A 637 -12.62 -59.69 22.38
N VAL A 638 -11.67 -58.78 22.24
CA VAL A 638 -11.45 -57.74 23.24
C VAL A 638 -12.75 -56.97 23.13
N GLU A 639 -13.74 -57.32 23.91
CA GLU A 639 -14.82 -56.42 24.23
C GLU A 639 -14.14 -55.21 24.86
N ILE A 640 -13.78 -54.27 24.01
CA ILE A 640 -13.10 -53.05 24.41
C ILE A 640 -14.14 -52.08 24.93
#